data_a4675c5c9ef937ca224a838482913d4b
#
_entry.id   a4675c5c9ef937ca224a838482913d4b
#
_cell.length_a   1.000
_cell.length_b   1.000
_cell.length_c   1.000
_cell.angle_alpha   90.00
_cell.angle_beta   90.00
_cell.angle_gamma   90.00
#
_symmetry.space_group_name_H-M   'P 1'
#
loop_
_entity.id
_entity.type
_entity.pdbx_description
1 polymer ?
#
loop_
_entity_poly.entity_id
_entity_poly.type
_entity_poly.pdbx_seq_one_letter_code
_entity_poly.pdbx_strand_id
1 'polypeptide(L)'
;MYCVLMKQESIGFDNRWIRGGKKVNQRERKKRTAKTESAVKTVEKAETVKVEQTKKAVVKAAKAEKVYNTRFEKKLDELRWLYMELYGNSSMFAELCDQMHRFYEERTDVLKKLDSKREADPDWYKKNDMLGMMFYIDNFAGNMKGVESKIDYLEKNNVNYIHLMPFLDTPKGRSDGGYAVADFRKVQENLGTMDELEELTGACHEKGISVCMDFVMNHTSEDHEWAKKARQGDGEYMSRYFFYDNSYIPSLYEKTVPQVFPTTAPGNFTWLPEIGHYVMTTFYPYQWDLNYRNPRVFNEMMYNFLFLANKGIDIIRIDAVPYIWKELNTSCRNLPQVHTIVRMMRLISEIVCPGILLLGEVVMEPEKVVPYFGTVEKPECHMLYNVTTMATTWHTVATRDVSLLKKQLDIVNGLPKDYVFLNYLRCHDDIGWGLDYATLKQEGIEERSHKKYLNDYFQGYTGESNSRGVLYNEDPVTGDARFCGTTASMCGIEKAGFEKDKAAMKRAIQMDVMLHAYMFMQSGIPVLYSGDEIGQVNDYSYKNDPDKVQDSRYIHRGAMHWDLAARADDPKTVEGQLFGQLDKLEKIRKKEKAFMTNADTWTVETWDNSILCIGRYYDGDKIYGLFNFSEYDKTAWINERDGLYKDLITGQEMEAAGVNIPAYGFYWLKKK
;
A
#
# COMPACT_ATOMS: atom_id res chain seq x y z
N MET A 1 27.00 0.57 -42.18
CA MET A 1 27.98 0.64 -43.26
C MET A 1 29.38 0.71 -42.64
N TYR A 2 29.94 -0.45 -42.25
CA TYR A 2 31.35 -0.57 -41.92
C TYR A 2 31.85 -1.94 -42.38
N CYS A 3 32.76 -1.91 -43.37
CA CYS A 3 33.48 -3.04 -43.96
C CYS A 3 34.57 -3.50 -42.98
N VAL A 4 34.63 -4.80 -42.65
CA VAL A 4 35.77 -5.42 -42.01
C VAL A 4 36.48 -6.30 -42.99
N LEU A 5 37.70 -5.91 -43.34
CA LEU A 5 38.64 -6.56 -44.20
C LEU A 5 39.12 -7.91 -43.61
N MET A 6 39.03 -8.94 -44.45
CA MET A 6 39.70 -10.21 -44.22
C MET A 6 41.21 -10.06 -44.51
N LYS A 7 42.06 -10.43 -43.58
CA LYS A 7 43.46 -10.71 -43.83
C LYS A 7 43.64 -12.23 -43.92
N GLN A 8 44.01 -12.68 -45.13
CA GLN A 8 44.61 -14.01 -45.37
C GLN A 8 46.09 -13.96 -44.97
N GLU A 9 46.48 -14.79 -44.08
CA GLU A 9 47.90 -15.13 -43.90
C GLU A 9 48.15 -16.53 -44.53
N SER A 10 48.99 -16.56 -45.54
CA SER A 10 49.49 -17.75 -46.19
C SER A 10 50.67 -18.30 -45.37
N ILE A 11 50.54 -19.52 -44.87
CA ILE A 11 51.67 -20.29 -44.31
C ILE A 11 52.21 -21.19 -45.36
N GLY A 12 53.51 -20.95 -45.73
CA GLY A 12 54.26 -21.72 -46.71
C GLY A 12 54.58 -23.12 -46.19
N PHE A 13 54.42 -24.09 -47.07
CA PHE A 13 54.86 -25.46 -46.86
C PHE A 13 56.32 -25.60 -47.26
N ASP A 14 57.18 -26.06 -46.35
CA ASP A 14 58.50 -26.55 -46.65
C ASP A 14 58.48 -28.09 -46.84
N ASN A 15 58.86 -28.50 -48.03
CA ASN A 15 58.94 -29.88 -48.44
C ASN A 15 60.32 -30.43 -48.16
N ARG A 16 60.49 -31.26 -47.11
CA ARG A 16 61.56 -32.29 -47.05
C ARG A 16 61.24 -33.30 -45.95
N TRP A 17 61.11 -34.50 -46.38
CA TRP A 17 61.57 -35.81 -45.87
C TRP A 17 60.61 -36.94 -46.24
N ILE A 18 61.10 -37.71 -47.22
CA ILE A 18 60.53 -38.95 -47.72
C ILE A 18 61.11 -40.13 -46.92
N ARG A 19 60.29 -41.14 -46.77
CA ARG A 19 60.51 -42.55 -46.44
C ARG A 19 60.33 -42.99 -45.00
N GLY A 20 59.20 -43.69 -44.79
CA GLY A 20 58.92 -44.54 -43.67
C GLY A 20 57.48 -45.05 -43.75
N GLY A 21 57.24 -46.07 -44.62
CA GLY A 21 55.90 -46.62 -44.83
C GLY A 21 55.36 -47.36 -43.61
N LYS A 22 54.30 -46.88 -43.04
CA LYS A 22 53.35 -47.71 -42.27
C LYS A 22 51.98 -47.56 -42.89
N LYS A 23 51.40 -48.70 -43.31
CA LYS A 23 50.02 -48.79 -43.79
C LYS A 23 49.06 -48.26 -42.69
N VAL A 24 48.61 -47.02 -42.80
CA VAL A 24 47.56 -46.49 -41.96
C VAL A 24 46.25 -47.13 -42.36
N ASN A 25 45.64 -47.85 -41.43
CA ASN A 25 44.43 -48.63 -41.59
C ASN A 25 43.25 -47.76 -42.12
N GLN A 26 42.70 -48.12 -43.28
CA GLN A 26 41.56 -47.42 -43.90
C GLN A 26 40.36 -47.19 -42.94
N ARG A 27 40.23 -48.01 -41.91
CA ARG A 27 39.20 -47.85 -40.87
C ARG A 27 39.46 -46.63 -39.97
N GLU A 28 40.72 -46.25 -39.66
CA GLU A 28 41.01 -45.07 -38.88
C GLU A 28 40.82 -43.75 -39.63
N ARG A 29 41.11 -43.75 -40.96
CA ARG A 29 40.82 -42.61 -41.81
C ARG A 29 39.30 -42.37 -41.92
N LYS A 30 38.48 -43.39 -42.12
CA LYS A 30 36.98 -43.25 -42.10
C LYS A 30 36.43 -42.81 -40.78
N LYS A 31 36.99 -43.25 -39.63
CA LYS A 31 36.62 -42.78 -38.30
C LYS A 31 37.00 -41.31 -38.04
N ARG A 32 38.14 -40.85 -38.49
CA ARG A 32 38.56 -39.44 -38.38
C ARG A 32 37.73 -38.54 -39.27
N THR A 33 37.45 -38.90 -40.52
CA THR A 33 36.54 -38.11 -41.43
C THR A 33 35.12 -38.01 -40.87
N ALA A 34 34.57 -39.12 -40.40
CA ALA A 34 33.24 -39.13 -39.80
C ALA A 34 33.15 -38.31 -38.51
N LYS A 35 34.24 -38.27 -37.68
CA LYS A 35 34.32 -37.46 -36.45
C LYS A 35 34.45 -35.95 -36.79
N THR A 36 35.16 -35.63 -37.87
CA THR A 36 35.30 -34.23 -38.34
C THR A 36 34.00 -33.73 -38.99
N GLU A 37 33.33 -34.53 -39.79
CA GLU A 37 32.01 -34.19 -40.35
C GLU A 37 30.91 -34.04 -39.31
N SER A 38 30.93 -34.89 -38.27
CA SER A 38 30.05 -34.77 -37.11
C SER A 38 30.30 -33.49 -36.29
N ALA A 39 31.56 -33.12 -36.09
CA ALA A 39 31.94 -31.88 -35.40
C ALA A 39 31.55 -30.65 -36.21
N VAL A 40 31.77 -30.63 -37.51
CA VAL A 40 31.38 -29.53 -38.39
C VAL A 40 29.83 -29.35 -38.40
N LYS A 41 29.05 -30.43 -38.55
CA LYS A 41 27.60 -30.38 -38.45
C LYS A 41 27.09 -29.90 -37.10
N THR A 42 27.79 -30.22 -35.99
CA THR A 42 27.43 -29.74 -34.67
C THR A 42 27.70 -28.23 -34.52
N VAL A 43 28.80 -27.72 -35.07
CA VAL A 43 29.12 -26.27 -35.10
C VAL A 43 28.13 -25.51 -35.98
N GLU A 44 27.85 -25.97 -37.17
CA GLU A 44 26.87 -25.35 -38.09
C GLU A 44 25.45 -25.31 -37.45
N LYS A 45 25.05 -26.36 -36.77
CA LYS A 45 23.78 -26.42 -36.05
C LYS A 45 23.75 -25.44 -34.86
N ALA A 46 24.87 -25.30 -34.14
CA ALA A 46 25.01 -24.33 -33.04
C ALA A 46 24.98 -22.88 -33.56
N GLU A 47 25.64 -22.58 -34.67
CA GLU A 47 25.61 -21.27 -35.32
C GLU A 47 24.22 -20.94 -35.88
N THR A 48 23.55 -21.88 -36.50
CA THR A 48 22.15 -21.70 -37.01
C THR A 48 21.21 -21.40 -35.86
N VAL A 49 21.30 -22.12 -34.74
CA VAL A 49 20.49 -21.86 -33.52
C VAL A 49 20.79 -20.47 -32.95
N LYS A 50 22.06 -20.07 -32.91
CA LYS A 50 22.47 -18.74 -32.40
C LYS A 50 21.96 -17.61 -33.30
N VAL A 51 22.00 -17.77 -34.63
CA VAL A 51 21.43 -16.80 -35.59
C VAL A 51 19.92 -16.70 -35.46
N GLU A 52 19.22 -17.83 -35.28
CA GLU A 52 17.78 -17.85 -35.11
C GLU A 52 17.34 -17.21 -33.75
N GLN A 53 18.08 -17.46 -32.69
CA GLN A 53 17.89 -16.80 -31.38
C GLN A 53 18.11 -15.28 -31.46
N THR A 54 19.16 -14.85 -32.19
CA THR A 54 19.44 -13.42 -32.44
C THR A 54 18.32 -12.76 -33.25
N LYS A 55 17.82 -13.39 -34.29
CA LYS A 55 16.67 -12.88 -35.07
C LYS A 55 15.41 -12.76 -34.19
N LYS A 56 15.10 -13.76 -33.38
CA LYS A 56 13.97 -13.73 -32.45
C LYS A 56 14.11 -12.59 -31.44
N ALA A 57 15.32 -12.36 -30.90
CA ALA A 57 15.61 -11.28 -29.96
C ALA A 57 15.42 -9.89 -30.61
N VAL A 58 15.90 -9.69 -31.86
CA VAL A 58 15.73 -8.43 -32.61
C VAL A 58 14.25 -8.14 -32.87
N VAL A 59 13.48 -9.14 -33.33
CA VAL A 59 12.03 -8.99 -33.57
C VAL A 59 11.28 -8.66 -32.27
N LYS A 60 11.67 -9.28 -31.15
CA LYS A 60 11.09 -9.03 -29.86
C LYS A 60 11.39 -7.61 -29.37
N ALA A 61 12.64 -7.15 -29.50
CA ALA A 61 13.05 -5.79 -29.16
C ALA A 61 12.27 -4.74 -29.98
N ALA A 62 12.15 -4.92 -31.29
CA ALA A 62 11.37 -4.02 -32.15
C ALA A 62 9.88 -3.99 -31.80
N LYS A 63 9.31 -5.13 -31.37
CA LYS A 63 7.92 -5.17 -30.91
C LYS A 63 7.75 -4.43 -29.55
N ALA A 64 8.67 -4.60 -28.62
CA ALA A 64 8.66 -3.90 -27.33
C ALA A 64 8.79 -2.39 -27.54
N GLU A 65 9.72 -1.95 -28.38
CA GLU A 65 9.91 -0.56 -28.75
C GLU A 65 8.64 0.07 -29.35
N LYS A 66 7.96 -0.63 -30.23
CA LYS A 66 6.68 -0.17 -30.77
C LYS A 66 5.60 0.00 -29.71
N VAL A 67 5.54 -0.88 -28.71
CA VAL A 67 4.59 -0.77 -27.59
C VAL A 67 4.88 0.48 -26.77
N TYR A 68 6.15 0.70 -26.38
CA TYR A 68 6.57 1.91 -25.66
C TYR A 68 6.20 3.18 -26.43
N ASN A 69 6.61 3.28 -27.69
CA ASN A 69 6.36 4.45 -28.53
C ASN A 69 4.85 4.75 -28.66
N THR A 70 4.02 3.73 -28.79
CA THR A 70 2.55 3.92 -28.84
C THR A 70 2.00 4.53 -27.55
N ARG A 71 2.46 4.07 -26.37
CA ARG A 71 2.05 4.63 -25.08
C ARG A 71 2.59 6.06 -24.90
N PHE A 72 3.86 6.25 -25.23
CA PHE A 72 4.56 7.52 -25.12
C PHE A 72 3.91 8.61 -25.97
N GLU A 73 3.72 8.36 -27.27
CA GLU A 73 3.09 9.31 -28.20
C GLU A 73 1.68 9.72 -27.75
N LYS A 74 0.91 8.77 -27.22
CA LYS A 74 -0.45 9.02 -26.73
C LYS A 74 -0.51 9.98 -25.55
N LYS A 75 0.54 10.02 -24.72
CA LYS A 75 0.55 10.72 -23.41
C LYS A 75 1.56 11.86 -23.35
N LEU A 76 2.45 11.98 -24.35
CA LEU A 76 3.55 12.94 -24.36
C LEU A 76 3.08 14.39 -24.25
N ASP A 77 2.04 14.76 -24.99
CA ASP A 77 1.60 16.16 -25.03
C ASP A 77 1.08 16.63 -23.67
N GLU A 78 0.30 15.78 -22.97
CA GLU A 78 -0.18 16.09 -21.63
C GLU A 78 0.98 16.13 -20.62
N LEU A 79 1.85 15.11 -20.62
CA LEU A 79 3.00 15.06 -19.72
C LEU A 79 3.92 16.25 -19.92
N ARG A 80 4.20 16.62 -21.17
CA ARG A 80 5.02 17.79 -21.51
C ARG A 80 4.38 19.08 -21.04
N TRP A 81 3.07 19.24 -21.26
CA TRP A 81 2.35 20.43 -20.83
C TRP A 81 2.41 20.59 -19.33
N LEU A 82 2.10 19.55 -18.54
CA LEU A 82 2.17 19.58 -17.09
C LEU A 82 3.57 19.89 -16.57
N TYR A 83 4.58 19.28 -17.17
CA TYR A 83 5.98 19.52 -16.78
C TYR A 83 6.43 20.92 -17.09
N MET A 84 6.09 21.44 -18.28
CA MET A 84 6.45 22.79 -18.69
C MET A 84 5.70 23.86 -17.89
N GLU A 85 4.45 23.63 -17.55
CA GLU A 85 3.66 24.51 -16.66
C GLU A 85 4.30 24.62 -15.27
N LEU A 86 4.79 23.51 -14.71
CA LEU A 86 5.36 23.48 -13.38
C LEU A 86 6.82 24.00 -13.35
N TYR A 87 7.63 23.67 -14.35
CA TYR A 87 9.09 23.89 -14.34
C TYR A 87 9.64 24.80 -15.44
N GLY A 88 8.97 24.92 -16.56
CA GLY A 88 9.45 25.71 -17.71
C GLY A 88 10.79 25.24 -18.30
N ASN A 89 11.23 24.01 -18.03
CA ASN A 89 12.58 23.52 -18.33
C ASN A 89 12.57 22.34 -19.31
N SER A 90 12.81 22.64 -20.61
CA SER A 90 12.76 21.64 -21.68
C SER A 90 13.94 20.65 -21.67
N SER A 91 15.12 21.04 -21.16
CA SER A 91 16.26 20.12 -21.08
C SER A 91 16.06 19.07 -20.00
N MET A 92 15.54 19.47 -18.83
CA MET A 92 15.19 18.54 -17.76
C MET A 92 14.01 17.63 -18.16
N PHE A 93 13.07 18.11 -18.99
CA PHE A 93 12.02 17.27 -19.55
C PHE A 93 12.58 16.21 -20.50
N ALA A 94 13.54 16.58 -21.36
CA ALA A 94 14.21 15.63 -22.24
C ALA A 94 14.95 14.53 -21.43
N GLU A 95 15.67 14.93 -20.37
CA GLU A 95 16.33 14.01 -19.44
C GLU A 95 15.32 13.02 -18.82
N LEU A 96 14.14 13.49 -18.39
CA LEU A 96 13.07 12.63 -17.89
C LEU A 96 12.60 11.62 -18.96
N CYS A 97 12.41 12.06 -20.21
CA CYS A 97 12.00 11.17 -21.30
C CYS A 97 13.06 10.08 -21.58
N ASP A 98 14.34 10.43 -21.59
CA ASP A 98 15.44 9.48 -21.77
C ASP A 98 15.50 8.46 -20.62
N GLN A 99 15.26 8.94 -19.40
CA GLN A 99 15.18 8.10 -18.20
C GLN A 99 14.01 7.11 -18.31
N MET A 100 12.83 7.56 -18.69
CA MET A 100 11.65 6.72 -18.88
C MET A 100 11.91 5.61 -19.93
N HIS A 101 12.51 5.96 -21.07
CA HIS A 101 12.87 4.99 -22.11
C HIS A 101 13.84 3.94 -21.60
N ARG A 102 14.91 4.35 -20.92
CA ARG A 102 15.89 3.45 -20.32
C ARG A 102 15.24 2.46 -19.32
N PHE A 103 14.40 2.93 -18.39
CA PHE A 103 13.71 2.05 -17.45
C PHE A 103 12.74 1.08 -18.13
N TYR A 104 12.11 1.48 -19.24
CA TYR A 104 11.32 0.56 -20.03
C TYR A 104 12.20 -0.51 -20.71
N GLU A 105 13.37 -0.16 -21.26
CA GLU A 105 14.29 -1.13 -21.82
C GLU A 105 14.77 -2.14 -20.77
N GLU A 106 15.17 -1.66 -19.60
CA GLU A 106 15.67 -2.46 -18.47
C GLU A 106 14.57 -3.33 -17.81
N ARG A 107 13.29 -2.98 -17.97
CA ARG A 107 12.19 -3.76 -17.41
C ARG A 107 12.16 -5.17 -17.95
N THR A 108 12.08 -6.18 -17.06
CA THR A 108 12.16 -7.60 -17.43
C THR A 108 10.99 -8.04 -18.33
N ASP A 109 11.20 -9.10 -19.11
CA ASP A 109 10.14 -9.68 -19.93
C ASP A 109 8.95 -10.20 -19.12
N VAL A 110 9.20 -10.68 -17.92
CA VAL A 110 8.15 -11.16 -17.00
C VAL A 110 7.26 -9.98 -16.62
N LEU A 111 7.86 -8.87 -16.18
CA LEU A 111 7.13 -7.66 -15.81
C LEU A 111 6.42 -7.02 -17.00
N LYS A 112 7.04 -6.95 -18.19
CA LYS A 112 6.38 -6.48 -19.43
C LYS A 112 5.16 -7.32 -19.82
N LYS A 113 5.19 -8.62 -19.56
CA LYS A 113 4.02 -9.50 -19.78
C LYS A 113 2.93 -9.24 -18.77
N LEU A 114 3.31 -9.04 -17.50
CA LEU A 114 2.37 -8.69 -16.43
C LEU A 114 1.70 -7.34 -16.73
N ASP A 115 2.46 -6.33 -17.15
CA ASP A 115 1.94 -5.04 -17.61
C ASP A 115 0.91 -5.21 -18.71
N SER A 116 1.24 -5.98 -19.74
CA SER A 116 0.34 -6.21 -20.88
C SER A 116 -0.94 -6.94 -20.48
N LYS A 117 -0.86 -7.86 -19.51
CA LYS A 117 -2.02 -8.56 -18.96
C LYS A 117 -2.94 -7.58 -18.20
N ARG A 118 -2.36 -6.73 -17.37
CA ARG A 118 -3.10 -5.75 -16.56
C ARG A 118 -3.66 -4.61 -17.41
N GLU A 119 -2.92 -4.15 -18.41
CA GLU A 119 -3.40 -3.15 -19.37
C GLU A 119 -4.59 -3.67 -20.20
N ALA A 120 -4.65 -4.97 -20.47
CA ALA A 120 -5.79 -5.61 -21.16
C ALA A 120 -7.01 -5.83 -20.23
N ASP A 121 -6.82 -5.84 -18.91
CA ASP A 121 -7.86 -5.93 -17.89
C ASP A 121 -7.61 -4.81 -16.86
N PRO A 122 -7.95 -3.55 -17.15
CA PRO A 122 -7.64 -2.41 -16.27
C PRO A 122 -8.34 -2.50 -14.90
N ASP A 123 -9.38 -3.33 -14.79
CA ASP A 123 -10.10 -3.59 -13.53
C ASP A 123 -9.56 -4.82 -12.77
N TRP A 124 -8.36 -5.28 -13.08
CA TRP A 124 -7.75 -6.47 -12.48
C TRP A 124 -7.71 -6.40 -10.94
N TYR A 125 -7.59 -5.21 -10.37
CA TYR A 125 -7.53 -4.97 -8.91
C TYR A 125 -8.90 -4.68 -8.29
N LYS A 126 -9.97 -4.57 -9.09
CA LYS A 126 -11.34 -4.32 -8.61
C LYS A 126 -12.16 -5.60 -8.42
N LYS A 127 -11.51 -6.76 -8.43
CA LYS A 127 -12.18 -8.07 -8.30
C LYS A 127 -12.65 -8.31 -6.86
N ASN A 128 -13.70 -9.10 -6.71
CA ASN A 128 -14.26 -9.48 -5.41
C ASN A 128 -13.37 -10.42 -4.58
N ASP A 129 -12.27 -10.93 -5.14
CA ASP A 129 -11.27 -11.73 -4.44
C ASP A 129 -10.05 -10.93 -3.96
N MET A 130 -9.98 -9.61 -4.28
CA MET A 130 -8.90 -8.76 -3.76
C MET A 130 -9.02 -8.61 -2.24
N LEU A 131 -8.04 -9.12 -1.53
CA LEU A 131 -7.89 -9.00 -0.08
C LEU A 131 -6.44 -8.66 0.25
N GLY A 132 -6.24 -7.55 0.95
CA GLY A 132 -4.93 -7.09 1.37
C GLY A 132 -4.55 -7.51 2.77
N MET A 133 -3.23 -7.64 3.02
CA MET A 133 -2.65 -7.71 4.36
C MET A 133 -1.43 -6.80 4.43
N MET A 134 -1.37 -5.92 5.44
CA MET A 134 -0.23 -5.03 5.68
C MET A 134 0.57 -5.48 6.90
N PHE A 135 1.89 -5.36 6.83
CA PHE A 135 2.80 -5.73 7.91
C PHE A 135 4.20 -5.15 7.75
N TYR A 136 4.92 -4.99 8.86
CA TYR A 136 6.36 -4.81 8.87
C TYR A 136 7.06 -6.15 8.64
N ILE A 137 8.06 -6.18 7.77
CA ILE A 137 8.79 -7.40 7.37
C ILE A 137 9.43 -8.10 8.57
N ASP A 138 10.11 -7.33 9.43
CA ASP A 138 10.76 -7.82 10.64
C ASP A 138 9.75 -8.39 11.64
N ASN A 139 8.65 -7.68 11.86
CA ASN A 139 7.60 -8.10 12.78
C ASN A 139 6.82 -9.32 12.26
N PHE A 140 6.63 -9.43 10.95
CA PHE A 140 5.91 -10.57 10.36
C PHE A 140 6.77 -11.83 10.32
N ALA A 141 8.00 -11.74 9.77
CA ALA A 141 8.80 -12.94 9.52
C ALA A 141 10.33 -12.73 9.62
N GLY A 142 10.77 -11.63 10.25
CA GLY A 142 12.17 -11.33 10.51
C GLY A 142 12.89 -10.66 9.34
N ASN A 143 12.72 -11.15 8.11
CA ASN A 143 13.34 -10.59 6.90
C ASN A 143 12.59 -11.03 5.63
N MET A 144 13.04 -10.58 4.45
CA MET A 144 12.38 -10.89 3.17
C MET A 144 12.28 -12.39 2.87
N LYS A 145 13.33 -13.17 3.16
CA LYS A 145 13.27 -14.65 3.02
C LYS A 145 12.30 -15.29 3.99
N GLY A 146 12.19 -14.72 5.18
CA GLY A 146 11.16 -15.12 6.14
C GLY A 146 9.76 -14.89 5.58
N VAL A 147 9.48 -13.73 4.97
CA VAL A 147 8.19 -13.45 4.31
C VAL A 147 7.94 -14.43 3.17
N GLU A 148 8.93 -14.69 2.31
CA GLU A 148 8.83 -15.67 1.23
C GLU A 148 8.42 -17.06 1.78
N SER A 149 8.99 -17.48 2.91
CA SER A 149 8.63 -18.77 3.58
C SER A 149 7.21 -18.81 4.12
N LYS A 150 6.51 -17.67 4.18
CA LYS A 150 5.14 -17.53 4.69
C LYS A 150 4.10 -17.28 3.58
N ILE A 151 4.47 -17.37 2.32
CA ILE A 151 3.54 -17.18 1.19
C ILE A 151 2.36 -18.17 1.26
N ASP A 152 2.59 -19.42 1.63
CA ASP A 152 1.52 -20.42 1.81
C ASP A 152 0.54 -20.03 2.94
N TYR A 153 1.02 -19.35 4.00
CA TYR A 153 0.14 -18.80 5.03
C TYR A 153 -0.72 -17.66 4.50
N LEU A 154 -0.16 -16.78 3.68
CA LEU A 154 -0.90 -15.70 3.02
C LEU A 154 -1.97 -16.26 2.07
N GLU A 155 -1.64 -17.28 1.27
CA GLU A 155 -2.63 -17.97 0.43
C GLU A 155 -3.74 -18.63 1.27
N LYS A 156 -3.41 -19.27 2.40
CA LYS A 156 -4.38 -19.86 3.32
C LYS A 156 -5.37 -18.82 3.87
N ASN A 157 -4.93 -17.57 4.05
CA ASN A 157 -5.76 -16.41 4.43
C ASN A 157 -6.44 -15.74 3.23
N ASN A 158 -6.47 -16.34 2.05
CA ASN A 158 -7.01 -15.78 0.82
C ASN A 158 -6.40 -14.40 0.42
N VAL A 159 -5.25 -14.04 0.98
CA VAL A 159 -4.55 -12.78 0.71
C VAL A 159 -3.89 -12.84 -0.67
N ASN A 160 -4.20 -11.87 -1.52
CA ASN A 160 -3.60 -11.71 -2.85
C ASN A 160 -3.02 -10.31 -3.10
N TYR A 161 -2.92 -9.51 -2.04
CA TYR A 161 -2.28 -8.22 -1.98
C TYR A 161 -1.54 -8.06 -0.65
N ILE A 162 -0.22 -7.91 -0.67
CA ILE A 162 0.55 -7.59 0.54
C ILE A 162 1.06 -6.17 0.50
N HIS A 163 0.99 -5.46 1.62
CA HIS A 163 1.61 -4.16 1.79
C HIS A 163 2.78 -4.29 2.77
N LEU A 164 3.98 -4.23 2.23
CA LEU A 164 5.22 -4.21 2.99
C LEU A 164 5.43 -2.80 3.53
N MET A 165 5.34 -2.63 4.87
CA MET A 165 5.65 -1.37 5.54
C MET A 165 7.10 -0.98 5.26
N PRO A 166 7.49 0.30 5.46
CA PRO A 166 8.76 0.82 4.99
C PRO A 166 9.97 -0.07 5.32
N PHE A 167 10.70 -0.46 4.29
CA PHE A 167 11.85 -1.37 4.38
C PHE A 167 13.13 -0.83 3.73
N LEU A 168 13.06 0.36 3.12
CA LEU A 168 14.23 1.02 2.55
C LEU A 168 15.19 1.49 3.64
N ASP A 169 16.46 1.72 3.29
CA ASP A 169 17.52 2.08 4.22
C ASP A 169 17.18 3.33 5.04
N THR A 170 17.27 3.22 6.35
CA THR A 170 16.99 4.29 7.32
C THR A 170 17.96 4.24 8.47
N PRO A 171 18.30 5.38 9.12
CA PRO A 171 19.15 5.38 10.28
C PRO A 171 18.46 4.76 11.49
N LYS A 172 19.22 3.98 12.27
CA LYS A 172 18.71 3.38 13.50
C LYS A 172 18.33 4.44 14.52
N GLY A 173 17.18 4.27 15.20
CA GLY A 173 16.67 5.16 16.25
C GLY A 173 16.12 6.51 15.77
N ARG A 174 16.29 6.86 14.48
CA ARG A 174 15.76 8.09 13.84
C ARG A 174 15.08 7.76 12.52
N SER A 175 14.24 6.73 12.53
CA SER A 175 13.62 6.20 11.32
C SER A 175 12.14 6.57 11.16
N ASP A 176 11.46 6.98 12.23
CA ASP A 176 9.99 7.15 12.22
C ASP A 176 9.26 5.93 11.64
N GLY A 177 9.58 4.74 12.15
CA GLY A 177 8.98 3.50 11.59
C GLY A 177 9.38 3.17 10.15
N GLY A 178 10.53 3.71 9.67
CA GLY A 178 11.05 3.49 8.33
C GLY A 178 10.80 4.62 7.33
N TYR A 179 10.10 5.69 7.75
CA TYR A 179 9.75 6.81 6.86
C TYR A 179 10.88 7.84 6.68
N ALA A 180 11.98 7.80 7.47
CA ALA A 180 13.14 8.64 7.25
C ALA A 180 14.15 7.96 6.31
N VAL A 181 13.84 7.91 5.00
CA VAL A 181 14.63 7.17 4.01
C VAL A 181 15.98 7.83 3.75
N ALA A 182 17.07 7.06 3.95
CA ALA A 182 18.45 7.47 3.69
C ALA A 182 18.94 7.02 2.30
N ASP A 183 18.42 5.93 1.75
CA ASP A 183 18.70 5.48 0.39
C ASP A 183 17.49 4.74 -0.20
N PHE A 184 16.91 5.28 -1.29
CA PHE A 184 15.75 4.68 -1.98
C PHE A 184 16.09 3.41 -2.78
N ARG A 185 17.37 3.08 -2.96
CA ARG A 185 17.84 1.94 -3.75
C ARG A 185 18.51 0.87 -2.91
N LYS A 186 18.37 0.97 -1.59
CA LYS A 186 18.92 0.03 -0.63
C LYS A 186 17.84 -0.42 0.35
N VAL A 187 17.81 -1.70 0.65
CA VAL A 187 17.00 -2.28 1.73
C VAL A 187 17.75 -2.13 3.06
N GLN A 188 17.04 -1.98 4.17
CA GLN A 188 17.63 -2.05 5.51
C GLN A 188 18.39 -3.38 5.65
N GLU A 189 19.62 -3.33 6.16
CA GLU A 189 20.54 -4.47 6.20
C GLU A 189 19.98 -5.70 6.94
N ASN A 190 19.20 -5.47 7.98
CA ASN A 190 18.56 -6.54 8.76
C ASN A 190 17.35 -7.17 8.03
N LEU A 191 16.76 -6.50 7.03
CA LEU A 191 15.59 -6.98 6.30
C LEU A 191 15.95 -7.73 5.03
N GLY A 192 17.13 -7.48 4.45
CA GLY A 192 17.59 -8.15 3.25
C GLY A 192 18.28 -7.25 2.24
N THR A 193 18.21 -7.63 0.96
CA THR A 193 18.82 -6.92 -0.17
C THR A 193 17.80 -6.60 -1.27
N MET A 194 18.18 -5.75 -2.24
CA MET A 194 17.33 -5.49 -3.42
C MET A 194 17.17 -6.74 -4.32
N ASP A 195 18.10 -7.65 -4.31
CA ASP A 195 17.96 -8.92 -5.05
C ASP A 195 16.96 -9.85 -4.34
N GLU A 196 17.00 -9.92 -3.01
CA GLU A 196 16.00 -10.65 -2.21
C GLU A 196 14.59 -10.03 -2.31
N LEU A 197 14.48 -8.72 -2.50
CA LEU A 197 13.19 -8.08 -2.82
C LEU A 197 12.66 -8.57 -4.18
N GLU A 198 13.53 -8.65 -5.20
CA GLU A 198 13.16 -9.14 -6.53
C GLU A 198 12.77 -10.62 -6.51
N GLU A 199 13.47 -11.45 -5.72
CA GLU A 199 13.10 -12.85 -5.46
C GLU A 199 11.72 -12.94 -4.81
N LEU A 200 11.47 -12.18 -3.74
CA LEU A 200 10.18 -12.14 -3.02
C LEU A 200 9.03 -11.70 -3.93
N THR A 201 9.21 -10.61 -4.69
CA THR A 201 8.16 -10.14 -5.62
C THR A 201 7.87 -11.17 -6.71
N GLY A 202 8.92 -11.85 -7.21
CA GLY A 202 8.78 -12.95 -8.17
C GLY A 202 7.96 -14.12 -7.59
N ALA A 203 8.29 -14.58 -6.38
CA ALA A 203 7.57 -15.64 -5.68
C ALA A 203 6.09 -15.26 -5.40
N CYS A 204 5.84 -14.00 -5.01
CA CYS A 204 4.48 -13.49 -4.86
C CYS A 204 3.70 -13.52 -6.17
N HIS A 205 4.30 -13.08 -7.29
CA HIS A 205 3.66 -13.09 -8.61
C HIS A 205 3.31 -14.49 -9.09
N GLU A 206 4.15 -15.50 -8.81
CA GLU A 206 3.86 -16.90 -9.14
C GLU A 206 2.60 -17.41 -8.43
N LYS A 207 2.30 -16.87 -7.25
CA LYS A 207 1.09 -17.17 -6.45
C LYS A 207 -0.08 -16.20 -6.70
N GLY A 208 0.09 -15.23 -7.60
CA GLY A 208 -0.94 -14.23 -7.89
C GLY A 208 -1.09 -13.17 -6.80
N ILE A 209 -0.09 -13.00 -5.94
CA ILE A 209 -0.05 -11.98 -4.89
C ILE A 209 0.63 -10.73 -5.44
N SER A 210 -0.04 -9.58 -5.34
CA SER A 210 0.51 -8.26 -5.68
C SER A 210 1.25 -7.66 -4.47
N VAL A 211 2.37 -6.97 -4.74
CA VAL A 211 3.22 -6.39 -3.69
C VAL A 211 3.11 -4.86 -3.71
N CYS A 212 2.74 -4.30 -2.57
CA CYS A 212 2.75 -2.86 -2.30
C CYS A 212 3.92 -2.47 -1.43
N MET A 213 4.45 -1.26 -1.66
CA MET A 213 5.46 -0.63 -0.81
C MET A 213 5.17 0.85 -0.60
N ASP A 214 5.74 1.41 0.47
CA ASP A 214 5.74 2.84 0.75
C ASP A 214 6.81 3.58 -0.07
N PHE A 215 6.42 4.70 -0.66
CA PHE A 215 7.31 5.61 -1.36
C PHE A 215 7.22 7.01 -0.77
N VAL A 216 8.21 7.35 0.06
CA VAL A 216 8.26 8.62 0.77
C VAL A 216 8.71 9.71 -0.19
N MET A 217 7.78 10.58 -0.60
CA MET A 217 8.06 11.66 -1.55
C MET A 217 8.29 13.02 -0.89
N ASN A 218 7.68 13.27 0.26
CA ASN A 218 7.73 14.60 0.88
C ASN A 218 9.12 14.98 1.39
N HIS A 219 9.90 14.03 1.88
CA HIS A 219 11.16 14.28 2.59
C HIS A 219 12.17 13.16 2.42
N THR A 220 13.40 13.39 2.82
CA THR A 220 14.42 12.36 3.04
C THR A 220 14.92 12.40 4.47
N SER A 221 15.61 11.35 4.92
CA SER A 221 16.43 11.41 6.13
C SER A 221 17.55 12.47 6.00
N GLU A 222 17.93 13.07 7.12
CA GLU A 222 19.16 13.88 7.22
C GLU A 222 20.43 13.08 6.89
N ASP A 223 20.35 11.74 6.92
CA ASP A 223 21.40 10.81 6.54
C ASP A 223 21.40 10.44 5.05
N HIS A 224 20.46 10.94 4.26
CA HIS A 224 20.47 10.80 2.81
C HIS A 224 21.69 11.48 2.19
N GLU A 225 22.22 10.93 1.10
CA GLU A 225 23.41 11.47 0.43
C GLU A 225 23.25 12.96 0.08
N TRP A 226 22.05 13.37 -0.38
CA TRP A 226 21.77 14.76 -0.71
C TRP A 226 21.83 15.65 0.53
N ALA A 227 21.26 15.21 1.64
CA ALA A 227 21.27 15.95 2.90
C ALA A 227 22.70 16.10 3.45
N LYS A 228 23.51 15.04 3.38
CA LYS A 228 24.93 15.08 3.77
C LYS A 228 25.73 16.08 2.95
N LYS A 229 25.54 16.12 1.62
CA LYS A 229 26.20 17.10 0.75
C LYS A 229 25.70 18.53 0.98
N ALA A 230 24.39 18.70 1.15
CA ALA A 230 23.80 19.99 1.51
C ALA A 230 24.37 20.54 2.82
N ARG A 231 24.54 19.67 3.83
CA ARG A 231 25.17 19.99 5.13
C ARG A 231 26.65 20.38 5.01
N GLN A 232 27.33 19.97 3.93
CA GLN A 232 28.68 20.42 3.60
C GLN A 232 28.72 21.76 2.87
N GLY A 233 27.57 22.40 2.62
CA GLY A 233 27.47 23.67 1.93
C GLY A 233 27.45 23.58 0.40
N ASP A 234 27.22 22.38 -0.16
CA ASP A 234 27.07 22.21 -1.61
C ASP A 234 25.75 22.83 -2.07
N GLY A 235 25.84 23.94 -2.82
CA GLY A 235 24.68 24.73 -3.24
C GLY A 235 23.71 23.99 -4.16
N GLU A 236 24.19 23.02 -4.97
CA GLU A 236 23.32 22.17 -5.78
C GLU A 236 22.43 21.31 -4.89
N TYR A 237 23.02 20.66 -3.90
CA TYR A 237 22.28 19.80 -2.98
C TYR A 237 21.44 20.59 -1.97
N MET A 238 21.89 21.77 -1.54
CA MET A 238 21.06 22.70 -0.74
C MET A 238 19.79 23.10 -1.49
N SER A 239 19.84 23.30 -2.81
CA SER A 239 18.68 23.65 -3.63
C SER A 239 17.60 22.58 -3.70
N ARG A 240 17.91 21.35 -3.30
CA ARG A 240 16.99 20.21 -3.24
C ARG A 240 16.08 20.23 -2.01
N TYR A 241 16.37 21.11 -1.04
CA TYR A 241 15.65 21.33 0.21
C TYR A 241 15.29 22.79 0.38
N PHE A 242 14.62 23.14 1.47
CA PHE A 242 14.31 24.54 1.82
C PHE A 242 15.24 25.01 2.94
N PHE A 243 16.29 25.74 2.58
CA PHE A 243 17.25 26.31 3.52
C PHE A 243 17.08 27.83 3.65
N TYR A 244 17.22 28.34 4.87
CA TYR A 244 17.16 29.77 5.18
C TYR A 244 18.25 30.15 6.20
N ASP A 245 18.99 31.24 5.94
CA ASP A 245 20.09 31.71 6.76
C ASP A 245 19.67 32.39 8.08
N ASN A 246 18.37 32.70 8.21
CA ASN A 246 17.81 33.30 9.42
C ASN A 246 16.34 32.84 9.64
N SER A 247 15.78 33.24 10.78
CA SER A 247 14.42 32.82 11.18
C SER A 247 13.28 33.63 10.52
N TYR A 248 13.56 34.64 9.70
CA TYR A 248 12.52 35.51 9.18
C TYR A 248 11.51 34.74 8.29
N ILE A 249 11.99 34.09 7.23
CA ILE A 249 11.12 33.27 6.35
C ILE A 249 10.52 32.09 7.09
N PRO A 250 11.27 31.28 7.87
CA PRO A 250 10.68 30.26 8.74
C PRO A 250 9.52 30.78 9.59
N SER A 251 9.67 31.95 10.25
CA SER A 251 8.59 32.51 11.08
C SER A 251 7.35 32.94 10.29
N LEU A 252 7.46 33.19 8.99
CA LEU A 252 6.31 33.44 8.12
C LEU A 252 5.57 32.15 7.77
N TYR A 253 6.29 31.06 7.52
CA TYR A 253 5.69 29.75 7.32
C TYR A 253 4.94 29.28 8.58
N GLU A 254 5.53 29.43 9.77
CA GLU A 254 4.91 29.03 11.04
C GLU A 254 3.55 29.70 11.32
N LYS A 255 3.26 30.84 10.67
CA LYS A 255 1.95 31.51 10.79
C LYS A 255 0.83 30.80 10.04
N THR A 256 1.15 30.02 9.01
CA THR A 256 0.15 29.47 8.08
C THR A 256 0.23 27.95 7.95
N VAL A 257 1.39 27.34 8.23
CA VAL A 257 1.62 25.91 8.13
C VAL A 257 1.29 25.24 9.47
N PRO A 258 0.24 24.41 9.54
CA PRO A 258 -0.08 23.66 10.76
C PRO A 258 1.00 22.65 11.08
N GLN A 259 1.34 22.51 12.36
CA GLN A 259 2.26 21.47 12.83
C GLN A 259 1.60 20.09 12.76
N VAL A 260 2.36 19.06 12.37
CA VAL A 260 1.86 17.68 12.30
C VAL A 260 1.97 17.02 13.67
N PHE A 261 3.09 17.22 14.36
CA PHE A 261 3.38 16.65 15.67
C PHE A 261 3.71 17.75 16.69
N PRO A 262 2.71 18.54 17.13
CA PRO A 262 2.96 19.72 17.98
C PRO A 262 3.63 19.41 19.32
N THR A 263 3.52 18.17 19.81
CA THR A 263 4.08 17.73 21.09
C THR A 263 5.41 17.01 20.94
N THR A 264 5.51 16.08 19.98
CA THR A 264 6.70 15.22 19.81
C THR A 264 7.76 15.82 18.90
N ALA A 265 7.36 16.67 17.94
CA ALA A 265 8.25 17.37 17.01
C ALA A 265 7.71 18.77 16.69
N PRO A 266 7.75 19.72 17.66
CA PRO A 266 7.18 21.05 17.48
C PRO A 266 7.95 21.89 16.47
N GLY A 267 7.20 22.69 15.68
CA GLY A 267 7.73 23.55 14.61
C GLY A 267 7.81 22.83 13.27
N ASN A 268 8.07 23.61 12.21
CA ASN A 268 8.25 23.14 10.85
C ASN A 268 9.67 23.38 10.31
N PHE A 269 10.60 23.82 11.18
CA PHE A 269 11.98 24.12 10.81
C PHE A 269 12.96 23.68 11.87
N THR A 270 14.08 23.14 11.45
CA THR A 270 15.20 22.72 12.31
C THR A 270 16.41 23.61 12.05
N TRP A 271 17.02 24.17 13.12
CA TRP A 271 18.28 24.91 13.03
C TRP A 271 19.47 23.96 12.96
N LEU A 272 20.34 24.17 11.97
CA LEU A 272 21.57 23.43 11.76
C LEU A 272 22.77 24.32 12.11
N PRO A 273 23.32 24.24 13.33
CA PRO A 273 24.35 25.15 13.78
C PRO A 273 25.66 25.02 13.01
N GLU A 274 25.94 23.85 12.45
CA GLU A 274 27.16 23.54 11.69
C GLU A 274 27.27 24.33 10.38
N ILE A 275 26.13 24.71 9.79
CA ILE A 275 26.09 25.51 8.54
C ILE A 275 25.38 26.85 8.72
N GLY A 276 24.85 27.14 9.91
CA GLY A 276 24.18 28.38 10.22
C GLY A 276 22.88 28.60 9.43
N HIS A 277 22.10 27.57 9.18
CA HIS A 277 20.84 27.63 8.42
C HIS A 277 19.71 26.88 9.11
N TYR A 278 18.49 27.34 8.86
CA TYR A 278 17.27 26.55 9.10
C TYR A 278 16.97 25.70 7.88
N VAL A 279 16.56 24.45 8.11
CA VAL A 279 15.99 23.56 7.09
C VAL A 279 14.54 23.25 7.41
N MET A 280 13.68 23.15 6.40
CA MET A 280 12.27 22.79 6.60
C MET A 280 12.13 21.31 6.96
N THR A 281 11.36 21.04 8.04
CA THR A 281 11.14 19.71 8.60
C THR A 281 9.69 19.60 9.07
N THR A 282 8.78 19.35 8.14
CA THR A 282 7.33 19.30 8.41
C THR A 282 6.95 18.19 9.42
N PHE A 283 7.72 17.10 9.47
CA PHE A 283 7.49 15.96 10.37
C PHE A 283 8.51 15.96 11.50
N TYR A 284 9.53 15.11 11.45
CA TYR A 284 10.57 15.10 12.48
C TYR A 284 11.79 15.93 12.09
N PRO A 285 12.59 16.43 13.06
CA PRO A 285 13.78 17.23 12.78
C PRO A 285 14.82 16.58 11.86
N TYR A 286 14.83 15.25 11.80
CA TYR A 286 15.72 14.46 10.94
C TYR A 286 15.10 14.07 9.58
N GLN A 287 13.89 14.57 9.26
CA GLN A 287 13.19 14.40 7.98
C GLN A 287 13.14 15.74 7.25
N TRP A 288 14.03 15.94 6.27
CA TRP A 288 14.17 17.21 5.55
C TRP A 288 13.28 17.27 4.33
N ASP A 289 12.44 18.29 4.25
CA ASP A 289 11.44 18.45 3.19
C ASP A 289 12.09 18.74 1.83
N LEU A 290 11.73 17.95 0.82
CA LEU A 290 12.19 18.06 -0.54
C LEU A 290 11.57 19.26 -1.27
N ASN A 291 12.40 19.98 -2.01
CA ASN A 291 12.01 21.15 -2.80
C ASN A 291 11.59 20.75 -4.23
N TYR A 292 10.35 20.39 -4.42
CA TYR A 292 9.81 20.05 -5.75
C TYR A 292 9.67 21.25 -6.71
N ARG A 293 10.03 22.46 -6.33
CA ARG A 293 10.23 23.56 -7.28
C ARG A 293 11.47 23.34 -8.15
N ASN A 294 12.40 22.51 -7.68
CA ASN A 294 13.57 22.10 -8.42
C ASN A 294 13.22 20.87 -9.29
N PRO A 295 13.21 20.98 -10.64
CA PRO A 295 12.87 19.86 -11.53
C PRO A 295 13.79 18.66 -11.37
N ARG A 296 15.03 18.85 -10.90
CA ARG A 296 15.97 17.76 -10.62
C ARG A 296 15.44 16.85 -9.49
N VAL A 297 14.82 17.43 -8.47
CA VAL A 297 14.21 16.63 -7.38
C VAL A 297 13.11 15.73 -7.96
N PHE A 298 12.23 16.27 -8.79
CA PHE A 298 11.19 15.47 -9.43
C PHE A 298 11.78 14.35 -10.30
N ASN A 299 12.73 14.65 -11.18
CA ASN A 299 13.34 13.65 -12.08
C ASN A 299 14.06 12.55 -11.30
N GLU A 300 14.81 12.88 -10.26
CA GLU A 300 15.51 11.90 -9.41
C GLU A 300 14.52 11.04 -8.60
N MET A 301 13.42 11.63 -8.11
CA MET A 301 12.39 10.84 -7.43
C MET A 301 11.65 9.93 -8.41
N MET A 302 11.42 10.35 -9.67
CA MET A 302 10.89 9.47 -10.71
C MET A 302 11.87 8.37 -11.10
N TYR A 303 13.18 8.64 -11.03
CA TYR A 303 14.20 7.58 -11.17
C TYR A 303 14.01 6.50 -10.09
N ASN A 304 13.91 6.90 -8.82
CA ASN A 304 13.71 5.98 -7.70
C ASN A 304 12.39 5.21 -7.83
N PHE A 305 11.31 5.88 -8.23
CA PHE A 305 10.00 5.27 -8.51
C PHE A 305 10.11 4.16 -9.57
N LEU A 306 10.71 4.46 -10.72
CA LEU A 306 10.84 3.49 -11.82
C LEU A 306 11.83 2.35 -11.48
N PHE A 307 12.87 2.66 -10.71
CA PHE A 307 13.79 1.64 -10.19
C PHE A 307 13.06 0.60 -9.33
N LEU A 308 12.24 1.05 -8.37
CA LEU A 308 11.46 0.17 -7.50
C LEU A 308 10.38 -0.59 -8.28
N ALA A 309 9.74 0.07 -9.24
CA ALA A 309 8.82 -0.56 -10.17
C ALA A 309 9.46 -1.74 -10.93
N ASN A 310 10.73 -1.60 -11.31
CA ASN A 310 11.48 -2.65 -12.00
C ASN A 310 11.97 -3.77 -11.06
N LYS A 311 11.85 -3.59 -9.75
CA LYS A 311 12.05 -4.65 -8.75
C LYS A 311 10.80 -5.51 -8.50
N GLY A 312 9.75 -5.33 -9.30
CA GLY A 312 8.54 -6.14 -9.24
C GLY A 312 7.46 -5.60 -8.29
N ILE A 313 7.60 -4.37 -7.81
CA ILE A 313 6.53 -3.72 -7.03
C ILE A 313 5.33 -3.44 -7.93
N ASP A 314 4.13 -3.77 -7.44
CA ASP A 314 2.86 -3.65 -8.18
C ASP A 314 2.07 -2.41 -7.79
N ILE A 315 2.17 -2.01 -6.53
CA ILE A 315 1.43 -0.89 -5.97
C ILE A 315 2.42 0.00 -5.21
N ILE A 316 2.45 1.27 -5.55
CA ILE A 316 3.28 2.26 -4.87
C ILE A 316 2.38 3.14 -4.01
N ARG A 317 2.51 3.01 -2.70
CA ARG A 317 1.85 3.90 -1.74
C ARG A 317 2.67 5.17 -1.61
N ILE A 318 2.11 6.28 -2.06
CA ILE A 318 2.72 7.59 -1.95
C ILE A 318 2.42 8.15 -0.57
N ASP A 319 3.48 8.23 0.24
CA ASP A 319 3.41 8.75 1.60
C ASP A 319 3.19 10.26 1.63
N ALA A 320 2.37 10.73 2.56
CA ALA A 320 2.16 12.15 2.86
C ALA A 320 1.90 13.01 1.60
N VAL A 321 1.11 12.52 0.64
CA VAL A 321 0.87 13.17 -0.66
C VAL A 321 0.51 14.65 -0.54
N PRO A 322 -0.38 15.09 0.38
CA PRO A 322 -0.81 16.48 0.47
C PRO A 322 0.31 17.48 0.73
N TYR A 323 1.45 17.01 1.23
CA TYR A 323 2.54 17.86 1.72
C TYR A 323 3.66 18.12 0.70
N ILE A 324 3.64 17.48 -0.48
CA ILE A 324 4.77 17.45 -1.44
C ILE A 324 5.17 18.86 -1.93
N TRP A 325 4.22 19.81 -2.05
CA TRP A 325 4.52 21.17 -2.50
C TRP A 325 4.47 22.19 -1.38
N LYS A 326 5.48 23.10 -1.34
CA LYS A 326 5.59 24.13 -0.31
C LYS A 326 5.47 25.53 -0.93
N GLU A 327 4.62 26.37 -0.35
CA GLU A 327 4.45 27.75 -0.79
C GLU A 327 4.20 28.67 0.40
N LEU A 328 4.94 29.79 0.43
CA LEU A 328 4.82 30.79 1.49
C LEU A 328 3.40 31.39 1.51
N ASN A 329 2.90 31.69 2.70
CA ASN A 329 1.55 32.20 2.95
C ASN A 329 0.41 31.22 2.60
N THR A 330 0.72 29.92 2.50
CA THR A 330 -0.27 28.84 2.39
C THR A 330 -0.11 27.87 3.54
N SER A 331 -1.02 26.92 3.63
CA SER A 331 -0.88 25.80 4.59
C SER A 331 0.16 24.76 4.19
N CYS A 332 0.79 24.85 3.02
CA CYS A 332 1.64 23.82 2.41
C CYS A 332 0.98 22.45 2.32
N ARG A 333 -0.36 22.41 2.20
CA ARG A 333 -1.17 21.19 2.09
C ARG A 333 -2.20 21.36 0.98
N ASN A 334 -2.42 20.28 0.21
CA ASN A 334 -3.44 20.20 -0.86
C ASN A 334 -3.29 21.32 -1.93
N LEU A 335 -2.07 21.73 -2.23
CA LEU A 335 -1.84 22.76 -3.24
C LEU A 335 -2.02 22.19 -4.66
N PRO A 336 -2.45 22.99 -5.65
CA PRO A 336 -2.69 22.51 -7.02
C PRO A 336 -1.51 21.80 -7.66
N GLN A 337 -0.29 22.21 -7.32
CA GLN A 337 0.94 21.62 -7.83
C GLN A 337 1.13 20.16 -7.37
N VAL A 338 0.59 19.79 -6.21
CA VAL A 338 0.59 18.38 -5.75
C VAL A 338 -0.17 17.50 -6.74
N HIS A 339 -1.35 17.94 -7.16
CA HIS A 339 -2.17 17.24 -8.15
C HIS A 339 -1.45 17.13 -9.50
N THR A 340 -0.76 18.21 -9.94
CA THR A 340 0.09 18.18 -11.14
C THR A 340 1.18 17.10 -11.03
N ILE A 341 1.87 17.03 -9.89
CA ILE A 341 2.93 16.02 -9.65
C ILE A 341 2.36 14.60 -9.70
N VAL A 342 1.27 14.33 -8.98
CA VAL A 342 0.64 13.01 -8.95
C VAL A 342 0.13 12.61 -10.34
N ARG A 343 -0.45 13.56 -11.09
CA ARG A 343 -0.87 13.32 -12.48
C ARG A 343 0.30 12.98 -13.38
N MET A 344 1.44 13.68 -13.28
CA MET A 344 2.65 13.34 -14.04
C MET A 344 3.17 11.95 -13.66
N MET A 345 3.19 11.59 -12.38
CA MET A 345 3.55 10.23 -11.93
C MET A 345 2.64 9.18 -12.57
N ARG A 346 1.33 9.44 -12.60
CA ARG A 346 0.36 8.55 -13.25
C ARG A 346 0.67 8.36 -14.73
N LEU A 347 0.93 9.43 -15.48
CA LEU A 347 1.28 9.38 -16.89
C LEU A 347 2.60 8.61 -17.13
N ILE A 348 3.62 8.86 -16.31
CA ILE A 348 4.91 8.17 -16.36
C ILE A 348 4.72 6.65 -16.13
N SER A 349 3.95 6.27 -15.12
CA SER A 349 3.68 4.85 -14.85
C SER A 349 2.94 4.18 -16.00
N GLU A 350 1.91 4.83 -16.57
CA GLU A 350 1.14 4.32 -17.70
C GLU A 350 1.95 4.21 -19.01
N ILE A 351 3.06 4.95 -19.15
CA ILE A 351 3.98 4.83 -20.28
C ILE A 351 4.96 3.66 -20.06
N VAL A 352 5.61 3.61 -18.90
CA VAL A 352 6.76 2.73 -18.63
C VAL A 352 6.33 1.38 -18.09
N CYS A 353 5.41 1.38 -17.12
CA CYS A 353 5.01 0.22 -16.31
C CYS A 353 3.49 0.25 -16.01
N PRO A 354 2.61 0.13 -17.04
CA PRO A 354 1.16 0.37 -16.93
C PRO A 354 0.43 -0.61 -16.00
N GLY A 355 1.08 -1.67 -15.57
CA GLY A 355 0.55 -2.59 -14.58
C GLY A 355 0.63 -2.11 -13.14
N ILE A 356 1.29 -0.97 -12.87
CA ILE A 356 1.48 -0.43 -11.53
C ILE A 356 0.32 0.47 -11.12
N LEU A 357 -0.09 0.34 -9.85
CA LEU A 357 -1.10 1.18 -9.24
C LEU A 357 -0.47 2.22 -8.31
N LEU A 358 -1.05 3.42 -8.27
CA LEU A 358 -0.72 4.46 -7.31
C LEU A 358 -1.76 4.45 -6.19
N LEU A 359 -1.31 4.31 -4.95
CA LEU A 359 -2.10 4.41 -3.74
C LEU A 359 -1.69 5.68 -3.00
N GLY A 360 -2.57 6.66 -2.88
CA GLY A 360 -2.29 7.90 -2.16
C GLY A 360 -2.64 7.82 -0.69
N GLU A 361 -1.75 8.29 0.19
CA GLU A 361 -2.09 8.54 1.57
C GLU A 361 -2.53 9.99 1.76
N VAL A 362 -3.80 10.16 2.10
CA VAL A 362 -4.43 11.46 2.33
C VAL A 362 -5.29 11.37 3.59
N VAL A 363 -4.73 11.75 4.74
CA VAL A 363 -5.41 11.72 6.03
C VAL A 363 -6.09 13.08 6.28
N MET A 364 -7.28 13.25 5.72
CA MET A 364 -8.05 14.51 5.78
C MET A 364 -9.55 14.22 5.70
N GLU A 365 -10.37 15.28 5.82
CA GLU A 365 -11.80 15.20 5.62
C GLU A 365 -12.15 14.72 4.19
N PRO A 366 -13.27 14.01 3.97
CA PRO A 366 -13.62 13.39 2.68
C PRO A 366 -13.56 14.33 1.48
N GLU A 367 -13.99 15.57 1.65
CA GLU A 367 -13.98 16.59 0.59
C GLU A 367 -12.56 16.91 0.09
N LYS A 368 -11.54 16.74 0.93
CA LYS A 368 -10.12 16.95 0.59
C LYS A 368 -9.43 15.69 0.10
N VAL A 369 -9.99 14.52 0.40
CA VAL A 369 -9.44 13.21 -0.06
C VAL A 369 -9.81 12.95 -1.51
N VAL A 370 -11.08 13.12 -1.87
CA VAL A 370 -11.63 12.77 -3.20
C VAL A 370 -10.87 13.39 -4.38
N PRO A 371 -10.41 14.66 -4.32
CA PRO A 371 -9.63 15.27 -5.42
C PRO A 371 -8.38 14.49 -5.83
N TYR A 372 -7.79 13.67 -4.95
CA TYR A 372 -6.60 12.87 -5.26
C TYR A 372 -6.86 11.64 -6.15
N PHE A 373 -8.11 11.32 -6.43
CA PHE A 373 -8.45 10.44 -7.55
C PHE A 373 -8.31 11.14 -8.91
N GLY A 374 -8.25 12.48 -8.92
CA GLY A 374 -8.37 13.30 -10.13
C GLY A 374 -9.80 13.27 -10.67
N THR A 375 -9.94 13.33 -11.98
CA THR A 375 -11.22 13.09 -12.68
C THR A 375 -11.16 11.77 -13.45
N VAL A 376 -12.31 11.29 -13.92
CA VAL A 376 -12.36 10.07 -14.75
C VAL A 376 -11.52 10.22 -16.03
N GLU A 377 -11.50 11.43 -16.63
CA GLU A 377 -10.72 11.75 -17.83
C GLU A 377 -9.24 12.00 -17.56
N LYS A 378 -8.93 12.52 -16.37
CA LYS A 378 -7.57 12.84 -15.91
C LYS A 378 -7.32 12.23 -14.53
N PRO A 379 -7.22 10.90 -14.44
CA PRO A 379 -7.03 10.22 -13.16
C PRO A 379 -5.65 10.49 -12.57
N GLU A 380 -5.61 10.60 -11.25
CA GLU A 380 -4.40 10.71 -10.43
C GLU A 380 -4.12 9.37 -9.71
N CYS A 381 -4.42 9.23 -8.43
CA CYS A 381 -4.28 7.96 -7.75
C CYS A 381 -5.30 6.93 -8.24
N HIS A 382 -4.93 5.65 -8.25
CA HIS A 382 -5.86 4.54 -8.51
C HIS A 382 -6.69 4.23 -7.27
N MET A 383 -6.07 4.37 -6.10
CA MET A 383 -6.64 3.99 -4.82
C MET A 383 -6.27 5.04 -3.75
N LEU A 384 -7.14 5.19 -2.75
CA LEU A 384 -6.94 6.02 -1.56
C LEU A 384 -7.39 5.24 -0.31
N TYR A 385 -6.88 5.60 0.85
CA TYR A 385 -7.33 5.06 2.12
C TYR A 385 -8.68 5.66 2.55
N ASN A 386 -9.57 4.82 3.05
CA ASN A 386 -10.88 5.23 3.59
C ASN A 386 -10.77 5.61 5.08
N VAL A 387 -9.94 6.61 5.37
CA VAL A 387 -9.58 7.02 6.73
C VAL A 387 -10.78 7.47 7.55
N THR A 388 -11.62 8.34 6.98
CA THR A 388 -12.79 8.89 7.69
C THR A 388 -13.80 7.81 8.03
N THR A 389 -14.05 6.86 7.12
CA THR A 389 -14.96 5.73 7.39
C THR A 389 -14.38 4.81 8.48
N MET A 390 -13.07 4.59 8.49
CA MET A 390 -12.40 3.83 9.54
C MET A 390 -12.58 4.48 10.92
N ALA A 391 -12.30 5.78 11.04
CA ALA A 391 -12.48 6.52 12.29
C ALA A 391 -13.97 6.55 12.72
N THR A 392 -14.90 6.75 11.77
CA THR A 392 -16.33 6.74 12.03
C THR A 392 -16.84 5.36 12.44
N THR A 393 -16.23 4.27 11.97
CA THR A 393 -16.54 2.91 12.44
C THR A 393 -16.24 2.77 13.93
N TRP A 394 -15.08 3.20 14.39
CA TRP A 394 -14.73 3.15 15.82
C TRP A 394 -15.58 4.11 16.66
N HIS A 395 -15.93 5.29 16.13
CA HIS A 395 -16.94 6.15 16.73
C HIS A 395 -18.26 5.41 16.95
N THR A 396 -18.74 4.69 15.93
CA THR A 396 -20.00 3.91 15.99
C THR A 396 -19.91 2.79 17.03
N VAL A 397 -18.76 2.14 17.18
CA VAL A 397 -18.51 1.16 18.24
C VAL A 397 -18.68 1.77 19.63
N ALA A 398 -18.12 2.96 19.85
CA ALA A 398 -18.18 3.62 21.16
C ALA A 398 -19.58 4.18 21.48
N THR A 399 -20.27 4.74 20.49
CA THR A 399 -21.57 5.40 20.67
C THR A 399 -22.76 4.47 20.47
N ARG A 400 -22.57 3.33 19.77
CA ARG A 400 -23.64 2.42 19.31
C ARG A 400 -24.67 3.09 18.40
N ASP A 401 -24.30 4.21 17.79
CA ASP A 401 -25.14 4.96 16.86
C ASP A 401 -24.52 4.98 15.45
N VAL A 402 -25.23 4.39 14.48
CA VAL A 402 -24.79 4.25 13.09
C VAL A 402 -25.08 5.47 12.23
N SER A 403 -25.72 6.51 12.75
CA SER A 403 -26.20 7.65 11.94
C SER A 403 -25.09 8.36 11.20
N LEU A 404 -23.99 8.69 11.90
CA LEU A 404 -22.81 9.30 11.27
C LEU A 404 -22.15 8.36 10.27
N LEU A 405 -22.09 7.06 10.58
CA LEU A 405 -21.49 6.06 9.70
C LEU A 405 -22.32 5.87 8.41
N LYS A 406 -23.65 5.84 8.51
CA LYS A 406 -24.55 5.82 7.34
C LYS A 406 -24.28 7.02 6.43
N LYS A 407 -24.26 8.23 7.00
CA LYS A 407 -23.96 9.46 6.25
C LYS A 407 -22.61 9.38 5.54
N GLN A 408 -21.56 8.92 6.22
CA GLN A 408 -20.24 8.76 5.65
C GLN A 408 -20.21 7.72 4.51
N LEU A 409 -20.89 6.59 4.70
CA LEU A 409 -21.00 5.56 3.66
C LEU A 409 -21.78 6.07 2.44
N ASP A 410 -22.85 6.85 2.63
CA ASP A 410 -23.63 7.43 1.53
C ASP A 410 -22.79 8.40 0.70
N ILE A 411 -21.89 9.19 1.33
CA ILE A 411 -20.92 10.04 0.63
C ILE A 411 -20.01 9.18 -0.25
N VAL A 412 -19.39 8.15 0.33
CA VAL A 412 -18.47 7.25 -0.40
C VAL A 412 -19.19 6.50 -1.52
N ASN A 413 -20.39 5.99 -1.27
CA ASN A 413 -21.18 5.23 -2.23
C ASN A 413 -21.68 6.08 -3.42
N GLY A 414 -21.82 7.39 -3.22
CA GLY A 414 -22.20 8.37 -4.25
C GLY A 414 -21.06 8.73 -5.21
N LEU A 415 -19.82 8.32 -4.95
CA LEU A 415 -18.69 8.63 -5.79
C LEU A 415 -18.63 7.75 -7.06
N PRO A 416 -17.91 8.19 -8.12
CA PRO A 416 -17.66 7.36 -9.29
C PRO A 416 -17.12 5.98 -8.95
N LYS A 417 -17.56 4.94 -9.66
CA LYS A 417 -17.13 3.54 -9.43
C LYS A 417 -15.67 3.27 -9.78
N ASP A 418 -15.02 4.20 -10.46
CA ASP A 418 -13.58 4.16 -10.72
C ASP A 418 -12.74 4.55 -9.50
N TYR A 419 -13.33 5.20 -8.50
CA TYR A 419 -12.67 5.63 -7.27
C TYR A 419 -12.66 4.47 -6.27
N VAL A 420 -11.49 3.89 -6.06
CA VAL A 420 -11.34 2.68 -5.23
C VAL A 420 -10.72 3.05 -3.89
N PHE A 421 -11.43 2.77 -2.81
CA PHE A 421 -10.91 2.92 -1.47
C PHE A 421 -10.33 1.61 -0.93
N LEU A 422 -9.25 1.72 -0.12
CA LEU A 422 -8.83 0.65 0.78
C LEU A 422 -9.60 0.80 2.10
N ASN A 423 -10.31 -0.26 2.49
CA ASN A 423 -11.09 -0.32 3.72
C ASN A 423 -10.32 -1.15 4.75
N TYR A 424 -10.19 -0.62 5.96
CA TYR A 424 -9.44 -1.26 7.04
C TYR A 424 -9.99 -0.84 8.39
N LEU A 425 -9.77 -1.66 9.42
CA LEU A 425 -10.16 -1.35 10.80
C LEU A 425 -9.02 -0.64 11.55
N ARG A 426 -7.79 -0.98 11.24
CA ARG A 426 -6.56 -0.34 11.71
C ARG A 426 -5.42 -0.51 10.70
N CYS A 427 -4.38 0.27 10.84
CA CYS A 427 -3.12 0.09 10.12
C CYS A 427 -1.93 0.17 11.09
N HIS A 428 -0.75 0.48 10.59
CA HIS A 428 0.45 0.73 11.38
C HIS A 428 0.46 2.08 12.09
N ASP A 429 -0.41 3.01 11.67
CA ASP A 429 -0.55 4.33 12.26
C ASP A 429 -1.63 4.38 13.34
N ASP A 430 -1.63 5.48 14.05
CA ASP A 430 -2.63 5.83 15.05
C ASP A 430 -4.00 6.14 14.42
N ILE A 431 -5.04 5.99 15.20
CA ILE A 431 -6.41 6.38 14.85
C ILE A 431 -6.64 7.81 15.30
N GLY A 432 -6.75 8.72 14.33
CA GLY A 432 -7.15 10.10 14.55
C GLY A 432 -8.67 10.27 14.45
N TRP A 433 -9.24 11.12 15.32
CA TRP A 433 -10.68 11.38 15.34
C TRP A 433 -11.07 12.48 14.33
N GLY A 434 -10.69 12.29 13.07
CA GLY A 434 -11.09 13.17 11.95
C GLY A 434 -12.52 12.89 11.47
N LEU A 435 -13.51 13.14 12.32
CA LEU A 435 -14.93 12.93 12.07
C LEU A 435 -15.60 14.16 11.44
N ASP A 436 -16.80 14.01 10.90
CA ASP A 436 -17.62 15.13 10.46
C ASP A 436 -18.19 15.89 11.67
N TYR A 437 -17.37 16.73 12.28
CA TYR A 437 -17.77 17.56 13.43
C TYR A 437 -18.77 18.66 13.04
N ALA A 438 -18.89 19.02 11.78
CA ALA A 438 -19.93 19.93 11.33
C ALA A 438 -21.33 19.32 11.51
N THR A 439 -21.46 18.03 11.20
CA THR A 439 -22.68 17.26 11.46
C THR A 439 -22.91 17.02 12.95
N LEU A 440 -21.93 16.55 13.69
CA LEU A 440 -22.02 16.26 15.13
C LEU A 440 -22.40 17.51 15.94
N LYS A 441 -21.92 18.68 15.55
CA LYS A 441 -22.29 19.95 16.18
C LYS A 441 -23.77 20.30 15.98
N GLN A 442 -24.38 19.94 14.84
CA GLN A 442 -25.83 20.13 14.62
C GLN A 442 -26.66 19.25 15.56
N GLU A 443 -26.11 18.12 15.97
CA GLU A 443 -26.69 17.19 16.96
C GLU A 443 -26.37 17.57 18.42
N GLY A 444 -25.68 18.71 18.62
CA GLY A 444 -25.31 19.22 19.94
C GLY A 444 -24.05 18.60 20.53
N ILE A 445 -23.28 17.87 19.72
CA ILE A 445 -22.03 17.23 20.14
C ILE A 445 -20.87 18.19 19.95
N GLU A 446 -20.14 18.50 21.02
CA GLU A 446 -18.99 19.38 21.03
C GLU A 446 -17.71 18.57 20.79
N GLU A 447 -16.86 19.02 19.87
CA GLU A 447 -15.69 18.27 19.37
C GLU A 447 -14.73 17.82 20.46
N ARG A 448 -14.30 18.73 21.34
CA ARG A 448 -13.29 18.44 22.38
C ARG A 448 -13.79 17.41 23.40
N SER A 449 -14.97 17.58 23.91
CA SER A 449 -15.57 16.66 24.88
C SER A 449 -15.85 15.29 24.27
N HIS A 450 -16.21 15.27 22.99
CA HIS A 450 -16.45 14.05 22.26
C HIS A 450 -15.16 13.26 21.97
N LYS A 451 -14.10 13.94 21.50
CA LYS A 451 -12.78 13.32 21.33
C LYS A 451 -12.27 12.74 22.66
N LYS A 452 -12.44 13.48 23.77
CA LYS A 452 -12.10 12.96 25.09
C LYS A 452 -12.90 11.72 25.45
N TYR A 453 -14.21 11.69 25.20
CA TYR A 453 -15.05 10.50 25.42
C TYR A 453 -14.53 9.29 24.63
N LEU A 454 -14.21 9.45 23.35
CA LEU A 454 -13.69 8.38 22.51
C LEU A 454 -12.34 7.87 23.06
N ASN A 455 -11.44 8.78 23.44
CA ASN A 455 -10.16 8.42 24.03
C ASN A 455 -10.33 7.65 25.33
N ASP A 456 -11.20 8.10 26.23
CA ASP A 456 -11.50 7.43 27.50
C ASP A 456 -12.14 6.05 27.27
N TYR A 457 -13.05 5.94 26.30
CA TYR A 457 -13.71 4.69 25.93
C TYR A 457 -12.68 3.64 25.46
N PHE A 458 -11.83 3.99 24.51
CA PHE A 458 -10.89 3.02 23.92
C PHE A 458 -9.70 2.71 24.84
N GLN A 459 -9.38 3.57 25.82
CA GLN A 459 -8.46 3.23 26.91
C GLN A 459 -9.10 2.33 27.98
N GLY A 460 -10.43 2.14 27.95
CA GLY A 460 -11.17 1.35 28.92
C GLY A 460 -11.45 2.08 30.24
N TYR A 461 -11.46 3.41 30.22
CA TYR A 461 -11.74 4.23 31.41
C TYR A 461 -13.23 4.49 31.63
N THR A 462 -14.08 4.26 30.62
CA THR A 462 -15.52 4.28 30.81
C THR A 462 -16.00 2.93 31.35
N GLY A 463 -17.00 2.93 32.27
CA GLY A 463 -17.47 1.70 32.90
C GLY A 463 -18.11 0.69 31.93
N GLU A 464 -18.49 1.11 30.76
CA GLU A 464 -19.13 0.31 29.72
C GLU A 464 -18.12 -0.25 28.68
N SER A 465 -16.86 0.21 28.70
CA SER A 465 -15.87 -0.21 27.71
C SER A 465 -15.08 -1.44 28.16
N ASN A 466 -14.90 -2.37 27.24
CA ASN A 466 -13.98 -3.50 27.35
C ASN A 466 -12.68 -3.30 26.56
N SER A 467 -12.56 -2.19 25.89
CA SER A 467 -11.40 -1.85 25.06
C SER A 467 -10.12 -1.65 25.89
N ARG A 468 -8.98 -1.88 25.24
CA ARG A 468 -7.64 -1.58 25.75
C ARG A 468 -6.80 -0.96 24.65
N GLY A 469 -6.10 0.13 25.00
CA GLY A 469 -5.15 0.81 24.12
C GLY A 469 -4.53 2.00 24.84
N VAL A 470 -3.77 2.79 24.10
CA VAL A 470 -3.03 3.96 24.63
C VAL A 470 -3.18 5.17 23.72
N LEU A 471 -2.98 6.35 24.28
CA LEU A 471 -2.94 7.58 23.50
C LEU A 471 -1.56 7.81 22.88
N TYR A 472 -1.55 8.52 21.78
CA TYR A 472 -0.35 8.97 21.08
C TYR A 472 -0.45 10.47 20.79
N ASN A 473 0.65 11.19 20.95
CA ASN A 473 0.79 12.63 20.67
C ASN A 473 -0.33 13.48 21.31
N GLU A 474 -0.62 13.22 22.60
CA GLU A 474 -1.60 13.98 23.37
C GLU A 474 -1.13 15.42 23.56
N ASP A 475 -1.96 16.40 23.17
CA ASP A 475 -1.74 17.80 23.44
C ASP A 475 -2.29 18.13 24.84
N PRO A 476 -1.43 18.47 25.82
CA PRO A 476 -1.86 18.72 27.19
C PRO A 476 -2.72 19.98 27.33
N VAL A 477 -2.72 20.88 26.33
CA VAL A 477 -3.51 22.12 26.36
C VAL A 477 -4.91 21.90 25.83
N THR A 478 -5.04 21.26 24.67
CA THR A 478 -6.33 21.00 24.01
C THR A 478 -6.96 19.68 24.44
N GLY A 479 -6.17 18.71 24.88
CA GLY A 479 -6.58 17.34 25.13
C GLY A 479 -6.83 16.55 23.85
N ASP A 480 -6.44 17.09 22.68
CA ASP A 480 -6.48 16.35 21.43
C ASP A 480 -5.42 15.25 21.47
N ALA A 481 -5.81 14.04 21.08
CA ALA A 481 -4.92 12.89 21.07
C ALA A 481 -5.38 11.89 20.02
N ARG A 482 -4.47 11.05 19.58
CA ARG A 482 -4.73 9.93 18.70
C ARG A 482 -4.67 8.63 19.48
N PHE A 483 -5.31 7.60 19.00
CA PHE A 483 -5.44 6.34 19.72
C PHE A 483 -4.66 5.21 19.03
N CYS A 484 -4.05 4.33 19.82
CA CYS A 484 -3.30 3.15 19.36
C CYS A 484 -3.78 1.88 20.06
N GLY A 485 -4.09 0.84 19.30
CA GLY A 485 -4.50 -0.48 19.78
C GLY A 485 -4.73 -1.46 18.64
N THR A 486 -4.67 -2.77 18.93
CA THR A 486 -5.06 -3.82 17.99
C THR A 486 -6.57 -3.96 17.93
N THR A 487 -7.13 -4.44 16.81
CA THR A 487 -8.57 -4.69 16.65
C THR A 487 -9.09 -5.58 17.78
N ALA A 488 -8.40 -6.67 18.09
CA ALA A 488 -8.75 -7.60 19.15
C ALA A 488 -8.82 -6.94 20.54
N SER A 489 -7.83 -6.08 20.86
CA SER A 489 -7.82 -5.35 22.15
C SER A 489 -8.92 -4.30 22.23
N MET A 490 -9.20 -3.61 21.12
CA MET A 490 -10.29 -2.64 21.03
C MET A 490 -11.67 -3.31 21.13
N CYS A 491 -11.82 -4.53 20.63
CA CYS A 491 -13.05 -5.34 20.76
C CYS A 491 -13.22 -5.98 22.15
N GLY A 492 -12.17 -5.94 23.02
CA GLY A 492 -12.21 -6.47 24.39
C GLY A 492 -11.69 -7.88 24.56
N ILE A 493 -11.09 -8.52 23.54
CA ILE A 493 -10.49 -9.86 23.64
C ILE A 493 -9.38 -9.87 24.70
N GLU A 494 -8.54 -8.83 24.74
CA GLU A 494 -7.46 -8.69 25.71
C GLU A 494 -7.99 -8.68 27.14
N LYS A 495 -8.97 -7.83 27.45
CA LYS A 495 -9.59 -7.73 28.79
C LYS A 495 -10.24 -9.05 29.18
N ALA A 496 -11.06 -9.62 28.31
CA ALA A 496 -11.75 -10.89 28.57
C ALA A 496 -10.77 -12.04 28.84
N GLY A 497 -9.64 -12.07 28.12
CA GLY A 497 -8.57 -13.04 28.33
C GLY A 497 -7.89 -12.86 29.68
N PHE A 498 -7.58 -11.63 30.06
CA PHE A 498 -6.99 -11.30 31.36
C PHE A 498 -7.91 -11.67 32.54
N GLU A 499 -9.20 -11.33 32.43
CA GLU A 499 -10.22 -11.59 33.46
C GLU A 499 -10.71 -13.05 33.44
N LYS A 500 -10.32 -13.83 32.41
CA LYS A 500 -10.79 -15.20 32.17
C LYS A 500 -12.33 -15.31 32.06
N ASP A 501 -12.97 -14.24 31.59
CA ASP A 501 -14.42 -14.19 31.40
C ASP A 501 -14.80 -14.78 30.03
N LYS A 502 -15.31 -16.01 30.04
CA LYS A 502 -15.73 -16.72 28.83
C LYS A 502 -16.92 -16.06 28.11
N ALA A 503 -17.81 -15.43 28.84
CA ALA A 503 -18.98 -14.77 28.25
C ALA A 503 -18.56 -13.46 27.57
N ALA A 504 -17.71 -12.66 28.22
CA ALA A 504 -17.09 -11.48 27.62
C ALA A 504 -16.24 -11.85 26.40
N MET A 505 -15.44 -12.91 26.48
CA MET A 505 -14.62 -13.41 25.35
C MET A 505 -15.49 -13.74 24.14
N LYS A 506 -16.59 -14.47 24.34
CA LYS A 506 -17.51 -14.80 23.23
C LYS A 506 -18.07 -13.54 22.56
N ARG A 507 -18.48 -12.53 23.35
CA ARG A 507 -19.00 -11.25 22.83
C ARG A 507 -17.91 -10.47 22.08
N ALA A 508 -16.68 -10.45 22.62
CA ALA A 508 -15.56 -9.77 22.00
C ALA A 508 -15.18 -10.38 20.63
N ILE A 509 -15.09 -11.71 20.54
CA ILE A 509 -14.88 -12.41 19.26
C ILE A 509 -16.02 -12.11 18.28
N GLN A 510 -17.27 -12.13 18.74
CA GLN A 510 -18.42 -11.85 17.88
C GLN A 510 -18.39 -10.41 17.33
N MET A 511 -18.00 -9.43 18.15
CA MET A 511 -17.83 -8.05 17.73
C MET A 511 -16.69 -7.89 16.71
N ASP A 512 -15.54 -8.53 16.95
CA ASP A 512 -14.38 -8.51 16.04
C ASP A 512 -14.77 -9.06 14.65
N VAL A 513 -15.40 -10.24 14.62
CA VAL A 513 -15.87 -10.85 13.37
C VAL A 513 -16.94 -9.98 12.68
N MET A 514 -17.85 -9.38 13.43
CA MET A 514 -18.89 -8.49 12.88
C MET A 514 -18.25 -7.26 12.21
N LEU A 515 -17.22 -6.66 12.83
CA LEU A 515 -16.52 -5.51 12.26
C LEU A 515 -15.77 -5.88 10.98
N HIS A 516 -15.13 -7.04 10.92
CA HIS A 516 -14.51 -7.53 9.68
C HIS A 516 -15.56 -7.83 8.59
N ALA A 517 -16.67 -8.48 8.96
CA ALA A 517 -17.77 -8.71 8.02
C ALA A 517 -18.36 -7.41 7.47
N TYR A 518 -18.48 -6.38 8.31
CA TYR A 518 -18.87 -5.04 7.90
C TYR A 518 -17.83 -4.41 6.96
N MET A 519 -16.55 -4.50 7.30
CA MET A 519 -15.46 -3.99 6.44
C MET A 519 -15.52 -4.63 5.04
N PHE A 520 -15.79 -5.92 4.94
CA PHE A 520 -15.93 -6.63 3.67
C PHE A 520 -17.17 -6.20 2.86
N MET A 521 -18.18 -5.63 3.51
CA MET A 521 -19.37 -5.10 2.84
C MET A 521 -19.21 -3.69 2.30
N GLN A 522 -18.16 -2.97 2.63
CA GLN A 522 -17.89 -1.64 2.10
C GLN A 522 -17.50 -1.69 0.61
N SER A 523 -17.78 -0.62 -0.13
CA SER A 523 -17.23 -0.43 -1.49
C SER A 523 -15.73 -0.25 -1.39
N GLY A 524 -14.95 -1.01 -2.19
CA GLY A 524 -13.49 -0.94 -2.17
C GLY A 524 -12.81 -2.27 -1.85
N ILE A 525 -11.53 -2.20 -1.52
CA ILE A 525 -10.68 -3.36 -1.25
C ILE A 525 -10.45 -3.46 0.26
N PRO A 526 -10.83 -4.55 0.92
CA PRO A 526 -10.53 -4.76 2.33
C PRO A 526 -9.06 -5.11 2.54
N VAL A 527 -8.49 -4.58 3.62
CA VAL A 527 -7.09 -4.82 4.01
C VAL A 527 -7.04 -5.13 5.51
N LEU A 528 -6.43 -6.25 5.84
CA LEU A 528 -6.14 -6.68 7.21
C LEU A 528 -4.78 -6.12 7.65
N TYR A 529 -4.57 -5.94 8.93
CA TYR A 529 -3.24 -5.83 9.50
C TYR A 529 -2.84 -7.19 10.08
N SER A 530 -1.60 -7.64 9.84
CA SER A 530 -1.14 -8.97 10.28
C SER A 530 -1.36 -9.18 11.79
N GLY A 531 -1.91 -10.33 12.14
CA GLY A 531 -2.33 -10.68 13.49
C GLY A 531 -3.82 -10.42 13.78
N ASP A 532 -4.53 -9.58 12.99
CA ASP A 532 -5.98 -9.40 13.16
C ASP A 532 -6.73 -10.71 12.88
N GLU A 533 -6.26 -11.49 11.90
CA GLU A 533 -6.85 -12.78 11.50
C GLU A 533 -6.80 -13.87 12.60
N ILE A 534 -5.93 -13.67 13.59
CA ILE A 534 -5.81 -14.56 14.77
C ILE A 534 -6.15 -13.88 16.10
N GLY A 535 -6.63 -12.65 16.07
CA GLY A 535 -6.99 -11.89 17.27
C GLY A 535 -5.79 -11.51 18.14
N GLN A 536 -4.66 -11.16 17.52
CA GLN A 536 -3.47 -10.74 18.26
C GLN A 536 -3.76 -9.46 19.05
N VAL A 537 -3.48 -9.49 20.35
CA VAL A 537 -3.71 -8.38 21.27
C VAL A 537 -2.52 -7.41 21.34
N ASN A 538 -2.68 -6.30 22.05
CA ASN A 538 -1.66 -5.29 22.24
C ASN A 538 -0.33 -5.85 22.76
N ASP A 539 0.79 -5.36 22.20
CA ASP A 539 2.14 -5.66 22.68
C ASP A 539 2.69 -4.51 23.51
N TYR A 540 2.81 -4.71 24.81
CA TYR A 540 3.35 -3.73 25.73
C TYR A 540 4.88 -3.78 25.87
N SER A 541 5.55 -4.72 25.21
CA SER A 541 7.01 -4.92 25.30
C SER A 541 7.81 -3.74 24.77
N TYR A 542 7.23 -2.94 23.86
CA TYR A 542 7.85 -1.72 23.31
C TYR A 542 8.27 -0.72 24.40
N LYS A 543 7.61 -0.75 25.57
CA LYS A 543 7.94 0.13 26.72
C LYS A 543 9.32 -0.16 27.31
N ASN A 544 9.87 -1.35 27.03
CA ASN A 544 11.19 -1.78 27.48
C ASN A 544 12.31 -1.50 26.43
N ASP A 545 11.94 -1.00 25.25
CA ASP A 545 12.86 -0.67 24.17
C ASP A 545 13.09 0.85 24.14
N PRO A 546 14.33 1.33 24.41
CA PRO A 546 14.64 2.76 24.42
C PRO A 546 14.34 3.48 23.09
N ASP A 547 14.43 2.77 21.97
CA ASP A 547 14.19 3.32 20.63
C ASP A 547 12.68 3.40 20.29
N LYS A 548 11.81 2.72 21.06
CA LYS A 548 10.35 2.61 20.80
C LYS A 548 9.48 3.21 21.88
N VAL A 549 9.97 3.34 23.10
CA VAL A 549 9.17 3.72 24.31
C VAL A 549 8.43 5.04 24.16
N GLN A 550 8.91 5.96 23.33
CA GLN A 550 8.30 7.27 23.10
C GLN A 550 7.22 7.25 22.01
N ASP A 551 7.07 6.16 21.28
CA ASP A 551 6.10 6.01 20.21
C ASP A 551 5.08 4.93 20.53
N SER A 552 3.90 5.36 21.01
CA SER A 552 2.81 4.46 21.41
C SER A 552 2.25 3.60 20.27
N ARG A 553 2.53 3.92 19.00
CA ARG A 553 2.11 3.12 17.84
C ARG A 553 2.70 1.71 17.88
N TYR A 554 3.84 1.52 18.55
CA TYR A 554 4.43 0.20 18.71
C TYR A 554 3.58 -0.79 19.53
N ILE A 555 2.57 -0.34 20.26
CA ILE A 555 1.63 -1.22 20.97
C ILE A 555 0.89 -2.17 20.01
N HIS A 556 0.63 -1.72 18.78
CA HIS A 556 -0.08 -2.49 17.77
C HIS A 556 0.81 -2.90 16.56
N ARG A 557 2.11 -2.62 16.65
CA ARG A 557 3.13 -3.05 15.68
C ARG A 557 3.95 -4.23 16.20
N GLY A 558 3.41 -5.03 17.14
CA GLY A 558 4.10 -6.18 17.74
C GLY A 558 4.45 -7.27 16.72
N ALA A 559 5.44 -8.10 17.06
CA ALA A 559 5.81 -9.23 16.23
C ALA A 559 4.67 -10.24 16.08
N MET A 560 4.55 -10.85 14.92
CA MET A 560 3.55 -11.89 14.64
C MET A 560 3.78 -13.12 15.53
N HIS A 561 2.76 -13.53 16.28
CA HIS A 561 2.77 -14.68 17.15
C HIS A 561 2.49 -15.96 16.35
N TRP A 562 3.53 -16.54 15.73
CA TRP A 562 3.42 -17.76 14.92
C TRP A 562 2.99 -18.99 15.72
N ASP A 563 3.25 -19.03 17.02
CA ASP A 563 2.76 -20.07 17.94
C ASP A 563 1.23 -19.97 18.13
N LEU A 564 0.66 -18.75 18.12
CA LEU A 564 -0.79 -18.54 18.12
C LEU A 564 -1.38 -18.86 16.74
N ALA A 565 -0.74 -18.41 15.67
CA ALA A 565 -1.15 -18.72 14.30
C ALA A 565 -1.19 -20.24 14.02
N ALA A 566 -0.33 -21.01 14.65
CA ALA A 566 -0.37 -22.48 14.58
C ALA A 566 -1.66 -23.11 15.18
N ARG A 567 -2.42 -22.35 15.98
CA ARG A 567 -3.71 -22.78 16.55
C ARG A 567 -4.92 -22.36 15.72
N ALA A 568 -4.71 -21.73 14.57
CA ALA A 568 -5.77 -21.24 13.69
C ALA A 568 -6.73 -22.33 13.18
N ASP A 569 -6.31 -23.59 13.18
CA ASP A 569 -7.15 -24.73 12.77
C ASP A 569 -7.94 -25.37 13.94
N ASP A 570 -7.73 -24.94 15.20
CA ASP A 570 -8.47 -25.43 16.35
C ASP A 570 -9.64 -24.49 16.72
N PRO A 571 -10.91 -24.86 16.40
CA PRO A 571 -12.06 -23.99 16.64
C PRO A 571 -12.39 -23.79 18.14
N LYS A 572 -11.65 -24.41 19.05
CA LYS A 572 -11.79 -24.23 20.50
C LYS A 572 -10.95 -23.07 21.01
N THR A 573 -9.97 -22.61 20.26
CA THR A 573 -9.12 -21.47 20.58
C THR A 573 -9.74 -20.16 20.09
N VAL A 574 -9.28 -19.03 20.60
CA VAL A 574 -9.68 -17.68 20.10
C VAL A 574 -9.22 -17.53 18.67
N GLU A 575 -7.97 -17.91 18.40
CA GLU A 575 -7.32 -17.80 17.09
C GLU A 575 -8.08 -18.62 16.04
N GLY A 576 -8.44 -19.88 16.36
CA GLY A 576 -9.16 -20.73 15.42
C GLY A 576 -10.61 -20.31 15.20
N GLN A 577 -11.27 -19.68 16.20
CA GLN A 577 -12.60 -19.12 16.02
C GLN A 577 -12.58 -17.90 15.09
N LEU A 578 -11.65 -16.98 15.27
CA LEU A 578 -11.51 -15.80 14.42
C LEU A 578 -11.10 -16.20 13.01
N PHE A 579 -10.00 -16.92 12.88
CA PHE A 579 -9.48 -17.39 11.58
C PHE A 579 -10.54 -18.12 10.77
N GLY A 580 -11.23 -19.10 11.38
CA GLY A 580 -12.23 -19.89 10.69
C GLY A 580 -13.46 -19.10 10.25
N GLN A 581 -13.84 -18.05 11.01
CA GLN A 581 -14.94 -17.17 10.61
C GLN A 581 -14.53 -16.19 9.52
N LEU A 582 -13.34 -15.61 9.59
CA LEU A 582 -12.82 -14.72 8.54
C LEU A 582 -12.61 -15.49 7.23
N ASP A 583 -11.98 -16.64 7.25
CA ASP A 583 -11.81 -17.51 6.07
C ASP A 583 -13.17 -17.84 5.40
N LYS A 584 -14.20 -18.10 6.20
CA LYS A 584 -15.55 -18.32 5.69
C LYS A 584 -16.13 -17.08 5.00
N LEU A 585 -15.98 -15.90 5.59
CA LEU A 585 -16.45 -14.64 5.03
C LEU A 585 -15.73 -14.31 3.72
N GLU A 586 -14.41 -14.51 3.68
CA GLU A 586 -13.57 -14.28 2.51
C GLU A 586 -13.96 -15.22 1.35
N LYS A 587 -14.21 -16.49 1.62
CA LYS A 587 -14.68 -17.47 0.64
C LYS A 587 -16.07 -17.12 0.08
N ILE A 588 -16.97 -16.62 0.92
CA ILE A 588 -18.28 -16.13 0.46
C ILE A 588 -18.09 -14.90 -0.42
N ARG A 589 -17.29 -13.91 0.03
CA ARG A 589 -16.98 -12.71 -0.71
C ARG A 589 -16.42 -13.02 -2.11
N LYS A 590 -15.45 -13.91 -2.20
CA LYS A 590 -14.83 -14.36 -3.45
C LYS A 590 -15.82 -15.02 -4.42
N LYS A 591 -16.85 -15.68 -3.89
CA LYS A 591 -17.86 -16.39 -4.70
C LYS A 591 -18.96 -15.48 -5.22
N GLU A 592 -19.39 -14.49 -4.44
CA GLU A 592 -20.57 -13.69 -4.73
C GLU A 592 -20.19 -12.42 -5.50
N LYS A 593 -20.78 -12.22 -6.68
CA LYS A 593 -20.47 -11.08 -7.56
C LYS A 593 -20.79 -9.73 -6.95
N ALA A 594 -21.80 -9.65 -6.09
CA ALA A 594 -22.18 -8.42 -5.41
C ALA A 594 -21.03 -7.79 -4.58
N PHE A 595 -19.95 -8.55 -4.30
CA PHE A 595 -18.75 -8.02 -3.64
C PHE A 595 -17.70 -7.41 -4.59
N MET A 596 -17.96 -7.36 -5.90
CA MET A 596 -17.09 -6.62 -6.83
C MET A 596 -16.89 -5.18 -6.33
N THR A 597 -15.67 -4.66 -6.40
CA THR A 597 -15.32 -3.34 -5.87
C THR A 597 -16.15 -2.22 -6.50
N ASN A 598 -16.52 -2.36 -7.76
CA ASN A 598 -17.36 -1.43 -8.53
C ASN A 598 -18.85 -1.75 -8.48
N ALA A 599 -19.30 -2.64 -7.56
CA ALA A 599 -20.71 -2.90 -7.34
C ALA A 599 -21.47 -1.64 -6.86
N ASP A 600 -22.75 -1.55 -7.17
CA ASP A 600 -23.61 -0.55 -6.55
C ASP A 600 -23.75 -0.85 -5.06
N THR A 601 -23.58 0.18 -4.24
CA THR A 601 -23.63 0.08 -2.78
C THR A 601 -24.45 1.23 -2.23
N TRP A 602 -25.30 0.96 -1.25
CA TRP A 602 -26.16 1.96 -0.60
C TRP A 602 -26.46 1.56 0.83
N THR A 603 -26.81 2.53 1.69
CA THR A 603 -27.34 2.23 3.02
C THR A 603 -28.84 2.05 2.97
N VAL A 604 -29.40 1.27 3.90
CA VAL A 604 -30.82 0.98 4.01
C VAL A 604 -31.33 1.38 5.40
N GLU A 605 -32.50 1.99 5.47
CA GLU A 605 -33.11 2.36 6.74
C GLU A 605 -33.59 1.12 7.51
N THR A 606 -33.24 1.06 8.81
CA THR A 606 -33.56 -0.08 9.69
C THR A 606 -34.48 0.29 10.85
N TRP A 607 -34.76 1.60 11.03
CA TRP A 607 -35.54 2.16 12.12
C TRP A 607 -34.96 1.93 13.53
N ASP A 608 -33.72 1.49 13.62
CA ASP A 608 -32.94 1.38 14.86
C ASP A 608 -31.51 1.90 14.61
N ASN A 609 -31.13 2.96 15.32
CA ASN A 609 -29.84 3.62 15.14
C ASN A 609 -28.63 2.75 15.56
N SER A 610 -28.84 1.58 16.16
CA SER A 610 -27.76 0.65 16.46
C SER A 610 -27.56 -0.42 15.38
N ILE A 611 -28.42 -0.44 14.34
CA ILE A 611 -28.33 -1.42 13.25
C ILE A 611 -27.97 -0.72 11.95
N LEU A 612 -26.83 -1.11 11.37
CA LEU A 612 -26.46 -0.73 10.02
C LEU A 612 -26.93 -1.78 9.01
N CYS A 613 -27.56 -1.32 7.93
CA CYS A 613 -27.84 -2.15 6.78
C CYS A 613 -27.19 -1.57 5.52
N ILE A 614 -26.43 -2.42 4.82
CA ILE A 614 -25.77 -2.07 3.55
C ILE A 614 -26.33 -3.00 2.47
N GLY A 615 -26.85 -2.44 1.38
CA GLY A 615 -27.20 -3.15 0.16
C GLY A 615 -26.04 -3.13 -0.84
N ARG A 616 -25.84 -4.23 -1.57
CA ARG A 616 -24.90 -4.33 -2.69
C ARG A 616 -25.59 -5.00 -3.88
N TYR A 617 -25.28 -4.53 -5.10
CA TYR A 617 -25.80 -5.11 -6.34
C TYR A 617 -24.76 -5.09 -7.44
N TYR A 618 -24.61 -6.22 -8.12
CA TYR A 618 -23.79 -6.35 -9.31
C TYR A 618 -24.31 -7.46 -10.21
N ASP A 619 -24.58 -7.16 -11.48
CA ASP A 619 -24.93 -8.12 -12.54
C ASP A 619 -26.00 -9.16 -12.11
N GLY A 620 -27.10 -8.68 -11.53
CA GLY A 620 -28.21 -9.52 -11.07
C GLY A 620 -28.05 -10.12 -9.68
N ASP A 621 -26.86 -9.99 -9.06
CA ASP A 621 -26.58 -10.48 -7.71
C ASP A 621 -26.82 -9.38 -6.67
N LYS A 622 -27.70 -9.61 -5.69
CA LYS A 622 -28.09 -8.63 -4.67
C LYS A 622 -27.93 -9.22 -3.28
N ILE A 623 -27.20 -8.50 -2.41
CA ILE A 623 -26.94 -8.92 -1.04
C ILE A 623 -27.19 -7.74 -0.09
N TYR A 624 -27.78 -8.03 1.08
CA TYR A 624 -27.89 -7.10 2.21
C TYR A 624 -27.02 -7.57 3.37
N GLY A 625 -26.18 -6.68 3.89
CA GLY A 625 -25.46 -6.87 5.15
C GLY A 625 -26.17 -6.16 6.29
N LEU A 626 -26.55 -6.89 7.32
CA LEU A 626 -27.13 -6.36 8.55
C LEU A 626 -26.14 -6.50 9.69
N PHE A 627 -25.87 -5.42 10.44
CA PHE A 627 -24.85 -5.38 11.50
C PHE A 627 -25.42 -4.69 12.73
N ASN A 628 -25.45 -5.40 13.86
CA ASN A 628 -25.90 -4.88 15.14
C ASN A 628 -24.70 -4.40 15.97
N PHE A 629 -24.52 -3.09 16.10
CA PHE A 629 -23.48 -2.46 16.91
C PHE A 629 -23.81 -2.39 18.41
N SER A 630 -24.96 -2.94 18.83
CA SER A 630 -25.43 -2.94 20.21
C SER A 630 -25.01 -4.22 20.95
N GLU A 631 -24.84 -4.11 22.27
CA GLU A 631 -24.66 -5.23 23.19
C GLU A 631 -25.93 -6.01 23.51
N TYR A 632 -27.07 -5.65 22.89
CA TYR A 632 -28.38 -6.26 23.03
C TYR A 632 -28.87 -6.86 21.72
N ASP A 633 -29.67 -7.92 21.81
CA ASP A 633 -30.40 -8.45 20.66
C ASP A 633 -31.37 -7.37 20.14
N LYS A 634 -31.42 -7.20 18.83
CA LYS A 634 -32.20 -6.18 18.13
C LYS A 634 -33.00 -6.79 17.00
N THR A 635 -34.08 -6.11 16.61
CA THR A 635 -34.91 -6.49 15.45
C THR A 635 -34.78 -5.44 14.36
N ALA A 636 -34.30 -5.84 13.18
CA ALA A 636 -34.21 -4.98 12.02
C ALA A 636 -35.47 -5.08 11.15
N TRP A 637 -35.91 -3.94 10.63
CA TRP A 637 -36.97 -3.83 9.65
C TRP A 637 -36.41 -3.17 8.41
N ILE A 638 -36.20 -3.93 7.34
CA ILE A 638 -35.74 -3.40 6.06
C ILE A 638 -36.96 -3.28 5.12
N ASN A 639 -37.04 -2.21 4.35
CA ASN A 639 -38.21 -1.90 3.49
C ASN A 639 -38.40 -2.84 2.28
N GLU A 640 -37.61 -3.88 2.15
CA GLU A 640 -37.76 -4.90 1.10
C GLU A 640 -38.86 -5.89 1.50
N ARG A 641 -40.07 -5.59 1.10
CA ARG A 641 -41.26 -6.30 1.57
C ARG A 641 -41.48 -7.71 1.01
N ASP A 642 -40.76 -8.09 -0.08
CA ASP A 642 -41.14 -9.29 -0.80
C ASP A 642 -39.96 -10.27 -0.93
N GLY A 643 -40.08 -11.43 -0.29
CA GLY A 643 -39.28 -12.59 -0.58
C GLY A 643 -38.55 -13.22 0.60
N LEU A 644 -38.23 -14.46 0.38
CA LEU A 644 -37.39 -15.25 1.26
C LEU A 644 -35.92 -14.98 0.95
N TYR A 645 -35.16 -14.72 1.98
CA TYR A 645 -33.71 -14.51 1.93
C TYR A 645 -32.97 -15.68 2.58
N LYS A 646 -31.80 -15.96 2.07
CA LYS A 646 -30.89 -16.93 2.67
C LYS A 646 -29.69 -16.17 3.24
N ASP A 647 -29.40 -16.39 4.52
CA ASP A 647 -28.14 -15.94 5.09
C ASP A 647 -26.99 -16.78 4.54
N LEU A 648 -26.03 -16.14 3.89
CA LEU A 648 -24.88 -16.79 3.25
C LEU A 648 -23.92 -17.43 4.26
N ILE A 649 -23.97 -16.97 5.52
CA ILE A 649 -23.07 -17.43 6.58
C ILE A 649 -23.60 -18.70 7.23
N THR A 650 -24.87 -18.72 7.67
CA THR A 650 -25.46 -19.86 8.37
C THR A 650 -26.23 -20.79 7.43
N GLY A 651 -26.63 -20.29 6.25
CA GLY A 651 -27.52 -21.00 5.33
C GLY A 651 -28.99 -20.94 5.73
N GLN A 652 -29.34 -20.27 6.83
CA GLN A 652 -30.70 -20.13 7.33
C GLN A 652 -31.54 -19.28 6.38
N GLU A 653 -32.80 -19.65 6.22
CA GLU A 653 -33.78 -18.89 5.47
C GLU A 653 -34.60 -18.02 6.42
N MET A 654 -34.82 -16.76 6.01
CA MET A 654 -35.58 -15.79 6.78
C MET A 654 -36.27 -14.75 5.89
N GLU A 655 -37.32 -14.16 6.38
CA GLU A 655 -37.94 -12.97 5.77
C GLU A 655 -37.14 -11.73 6.13
N ALA A 656 -37.04 -10.77 5.23
CA ALA A 656 -36.33 -9.51 5.46
C ALA A 656 -36.98 -8.59 6.50
N ALA A 657 -38.27 -8.80 6.79
CA ALA A 657 -39.02 -8.03 7.78
C ALA A 657 -38.92 -8.65 9.17
N GLY A 658 -38.51 -7.89 10.18
CA GLY A 658 -38.41 -8.36 11.55
C GLY A 658 -37.28 -9.36 11.81
N VAL A 659 -36.12 -9.15 11.17
CA VAL A 659 -34.92 -9.98 11.39
C VAL A 659 -34.36 -9.73 12.80
N ASN A 660 -34.36 -10.77 13.63
CA ASN A 660 -33.72 -10.69 14.95
C ASN A 660 -32.21 -10.90 14.81
N ILE A 661 -31.43 -9.92 15.25
CA ILE A 661 -29.97 -9.90 15.15
C ILE A 661 -29.40 -9.92 16.57
N PRO A 662 -28.63 -10.96 16.95
CA PRO A 662 -27.99 -11.03 18.27
C PRO A 662 -27.08 -9.83 18.55
N ALA A 663 -26.77 -9.59 19.82
CA ALA A 663 -25.78 -8.61 20.25
C ALA A 663 -24.48 -8.78 19.46
N TYR A 664 -23.98 -7.71 18.83
CA TYR A 664 -22.83 -7.73 17.91
C TYR A 664 -22.94 -8.80 16.79
N GLY A 665 -24.16 -9.23 16.47
CA GLY A 665 -24.43 -10.20 15.41
C GLY A 665 -24.54 -9.50 14.04
N PHE A 666 -24.50 -10.32 13.01
CA PHE A 666 -24.66 -9.84 11.63
C PHE A 666 -25.19 -10.94 10.71
N TYR A 667 -25.73 -10.55 9.56
CA TYR A 667 -26.17 -11.44 8.49
C TYR A 667 -25.77 -10.89 7.12
N TRP A 668 -25.46 -11.79 6.19
CA TRP A 668 -25.35 -11.50 4.76
C TRP A 668 -26.50 -12.19 4.02
N LEU A 669 -27.53 -11.41 3.74
CA LEU A 669 -28.81 -11.91 3.19
C LEU A 669 -28.81 -11.79 1.67
N LYS A 670 -28.94 -12.92 0.98
CA LYS A 670 -29.11 -13.01 -0.46
C LYS A 670 -30.57 -13.41 -0.78
N LYS A 671 -31.21 -12.67 -1.70
CA LYS A 671 -32.57 -13.00 -2.16
C LYS A 671 -32.52 -14.34 -2.89
N LYS A 672 -33.52 -15.20 -2.61
CA LYS A 672 -33.70 -16.47 -3.31
C LYS A 672 -34.26 -16.31 -4.72
#